data_f6cb4e234e1f30fc8dc9f5846365212d
#
_entry.id   f6cb4e234e1f30fc8dc9f5846365212d
#
_cell.length_a   1.000
_cell.length_b   1.000
_cell.length_c   1.000
_cell.angle_alpha   90.00
_cell.angle_beta   90.00
_cell.angle_gamma   90.00
#
_symmetry.space_group_name_H-M   'P 1'
#
loop_
_entity.id
_entity.type
_entity.pdbx_description
1 polymer ?
#
loop_
_entity_poly.entity_id
_entity_poly.type
_entity_poly.pdbx_seq_one_letter_code
_entity_poly.pdbx_strand_id
1 'polypeptide(L)'
;MQEQAKPGGIPFLQKILFLLVLIVILGSIGLWYVNEYIMPTKGKALVLDYLVKATGREVTLGGIYYNPFRGIILRDLTVSDDPKYARKFLEIKKLYLNILYLPLLQDKKLVVSSVRIESPKIYITIDDKNEWNFGSLLFLKDMKPDDQAKVLVNSISISGGSCVFEDLATEPDFKKEFRDMVFSASLSYPLKVKYRMSSDLDITRKSSMSADGEFVPASRNTTLNLKLKNVPLEEFKPYYSGMPFNSLSGNLSGNISAAFSPENSLTVAAMTSVNSLNLVRDDFTAKGGIDLSGKMTVDLKDKAKLKMPCVVTASAKMGKLDLVSKDFAVKGDADANGKFVFDLKDKAVPLKYTADTLLRDTKISGVPTFGSIDRINGKIYFDETKLWTDLLKGLAKGFDCVFSGSIKDYNNPNLTLTAKTDLDLARLGELLPLETKEKLKGYAFSGIGKMALNVNGSLKEQAKVPLAYTIASELLDCSIKPDFLDKPIKSINGNLAIKGESLTLRNISGFFDDKKYLLSGDVTGFRTPACDLSLSSDDLKLKTVFKSLENSLVFSKFDGKYRESVFNLSGSFSEFKDPALDIRGTLNTKLSELAAYIPKESRILFDKFDPRTAVSTAFKFKGKVKEQSTWQVTLDRLSAKSDTEEMLVLGTINDLKDPTIDIRGSLKTGINELKKFLSKEQAALLDKNGVGAESISSKFAFQGRQKDMGSWKADLVADSPVLIVKKLKFNSCHLEGKFKDRYITVSRLTAEPYDGTLAANAVFDLNKADTQYVVQIGVRNIDIARWKDDTDMKDKKLSGRFSANADLGGFMNDINTLKGNGRFQIADGKFWELPVFSGLANILYIPGVSKIAFGQAQGSFTIANRNIHTEDTQLNSEQMNLNGVGNVDFDGNLNFQVTAAFDKGLLQVPSSLGPLRDLFIDKEGNYLGDIKVDGTTKEPKYKINSPLNNILKNKLFDNIKKGLFGGNSE
;
A
#
# COMPACT_ATOMS: atom_id res chain seq x y z
N MET A 1 65.60 99.40 50.61
CA MET A 1 64.30 99.96 50.18
C MET A 1 63.17 98.97 50.37
N GLN A 2 62.37 99.33 51.32
CA GLN A 2 61.18 98.56 51.66
C GLN A 2 60.04 98.83 50.67
N GLU A 3 59.46 97.89 50.16
CA GLU A 3 58.19 98.04 49.45
C GLU A 3 57.13 97.13 50.09
N GLN A 4 56.13 97.79 50.64
CA GLN A 4 55.01 97.22 51.40
C GLN A 4 54.03 96.48 50.50
N ALA A 5 53.77 95.28 50.83
CA ALA A 5 52.66 94.48 50.25
C ALA A 5 51.31 94.92 50.87
N LYS A 6 50.36 95.27 50.04
CA LYS A 6 48.97 95.57 50.39
C LYS A 6 48.20 94.24 50.60
N PRO A 7 47.42 94.12 51.64
CA PRO A 7 46.49 93.03 51.85
C PRO A 7 45.18 93.39 51.17
N GLY A 8 44.83 92.74 50.16
CA GLY A 8 43.55 93.00 49.46
C GLY A 8 42.92 91.75 49.03
N GLY A 9 41.73 91.47 49.51
CA GLY A 9 40.78 90.50 48.86
C GLY A 9 40.03 89.58 49.76
N ILE A 10 40.39 89.34 51.00
CA ILE A 10 39.68 88.35 51.83
C ILE A 10 38.36 88.93 52.46
N PRO A 11 38.13 90.21 52.72
CA PRO A 11 36.93 90.67 53.38
C PRO A 11 35.64 90.56 52.54
N PHE A 12 35.69 90.59 51.22
CA PHE A 12 34.51 90.45 50.40
C PHE A 12 33.99 89.00 50.35
N LEU A 13 34.89 88.05 50.27
CA LEU A 13 34.54 86.62 50.26
C LEU A 13 33.98 86.14 51.60
N GLN A 14 34.55 86.70 52.72
CA GLN A 14 34.04 86.46 54.09
C GLN A 14 32.65 87.07 54.30
N LYS A 15 32.33 88.22 53.71
CA LYS A 15 31.00 88.79 53.76
C LYS A 15 29.94 87.94 52.97
N ILE A 16 30.34 87.43 51.81
CA ILE A 16 29.50 86.55 51.05
C ILE A 16 29.30 85.24 51.80
N LEU A 17 30.34 84.65 52.34
CA LEU A 17 30.20 83.38 53.11
C LEU A 17 29.35 83.62 54.39
N PHE A 18 29.50 84.72 55.03
CA PHE A 18 28.68 85.12 56.21
C PHE A 18 27.23 85.31 55.79
N LEU A 19 26.94 85.98 54.67
CA LEU A 19 25.60 86.16 54.11
C LEU A 19 24.98 84.78 53.72
N LEU A 20 25.79 83.92 53.15
CA LEU A 20 25.31 82.58 52.81
C LEU A 20 24.98 81.76 54.07
N VAL A 21 25.82 81.78 55.05
CA VAL A 21 25.60 81.14 56.35
C VAL A 21 24.37 81.77 57.08
N LEU A 22 24.20 83.06 57.02
CA LEU A 22 23.00 83.71 57.57
C LEU A 22 21.73 83.30 56.82
N ILE A 23 21.74 83.25 55.51
CA ILE A 23 20.63 82.82 54.74
C ILE A 23 20.33 81.35 55.09
N VAL A 24 21.32 80.49 55.28
CA VAL A 24 21.09 79.03 55.64
C VAL A 24 20.52 78.99 57.08
N ILE A 25 21.01 79.84 58.03
CA ILE A 25 20.47 79.85 59.38
C ILE A 25 19.01 80.37 59.41
N LEU A 26 18.75 81.51 58.78
CA LEU A 26 17.39 82.05 58.67
C LEU A 26 16.44 81.05 57.93
N GLY A 27 16.91 80.42 56.83
CA GLY A 27 16.18 79.38 56.12
C GLY A 27 15.91 78.16 56.98
N SER A 28 16.90 77.82 57.87
CA SER A 28 16.71 76.67 58.81
C SER A 28 15.73 76.98 59.90
N ILE A 29 15.77 78.23 60.48
CA ILE A 29 14.78 78.68 61.43
C ILE A 29 13.36 78.71 60.77
N GLY A 30 13.28 79.32 59.62
CA GLY A 30 12.03 79.38 58.88
C GLY A 30 11.47 77.97 58.59
N LEU A 31 12.35 77.06 58.21
CA LEU A 31 11.97 75.66 57.96
C LEU A 31 11.54 74.93 59.23
N TRP A 32 12.22 75.20 60.34
CA TRP A 32 11.85 74.68 61.66
C TRP A 32 10.45 75.22 62.07
N TYR A 33 10.18 76.50 61.91
CA TYR A 33 8.91 77.11 62.21
C TYR A 33 7.76 76.57 61.37
N VAL A 34 8.00 76.32 60.04
CA VAL A 34 7.04 75.74 59.18
C VAL A 34 6.72 74.29 59.63
N ASN A 35 7.73 73.53 60.03
CA ASN A 35 7.54 72.12 60.42
C ASN A 35 6.98 71.97 61.85
N GLU A 36 7.25 72.86 62.78
CA GLU A 36 6.84 72.72 64.17
C GLU A 36 5.46 73.38 64.42
N TYR A 37 5.10 74.41 63.65
CA TYR A 37 3.87 75.14 63.90
C TYR A 37 2.86 75.13 62.73
N ILE A 38 3.33 75.37 61.51
CA ILE A 38 2.43 75.53 60.37
C ILE A 38 1.90 74.16 59.87
N MET A 39 2.81 73.22 59.65
CA MET A 39 2.47 71.89 59.11
C MET A 39 1.60 71.11 60.09
N PRO A 40 1.89 70.86 61.31
CA PRO A 40 1.11 70.12 62.27
C PRO A 40 -0.28 70.68 62.54
N THR A 41 -0.50 71.97 62.39
CA THR A 41 -1.79 72.65 62.65
C THR A 41 -2.57 72.89 61.39
N LYS A 42 -2.28 73.98 60.68
CA LYS A 42 -2.99 74.40 59.50
C LYS A 42 -2.76 73.46 58.31
N GLY A 43 -1.53 73.01 58.09
CA GLY A 43 -1.19 72.10 57.00
C GLY A 43 -1.87 70.75 57.12
N LYS A 44 -1.84 70.14 58.34
CA LYS A 44 -2.48 68.86 58.60
C LYS A 44 -4.00 68.90 58.43
N ALA A 45 -4.62 69.99 59.01
CA ALA A 45 -6.06 70.13 58.88
C ALA A 45 -6.53 70.33 57.43
N LEU A 46 -5.81 71.10 56.63
CA LEU A 46 -6.12 71.33 55.22
C LEU A 46 -5.96 70.10 54.36
N VAL A 47 -4.85 69.33 54.58
CA VAL A 47 -4.65 68.06 53.83
C VAL A 47 -5.65 67.00 54.21
N LEU A 48 -6.03 66.84 55.46
CA LEU A 48 -7.07 65.94 55.92
C LEU A 48 -8.41 66.32 55.37
N ASP A 49 -8.86 67.59 55.42
CA ASP A 49 -10.13 68.02 54.82
C ASP A 49 -10.19 67.72 53.31
N TYR A 50 -9.09 67.99 52.59
CA TYR A 50 -8.97 67.72 51.20
C TYR A 50 -9.05 66.20 50.91
N LEU A 51 -8.30 65.41 51.68
CA LEU A 51 -8.28 63.94 51.46
C LEU A 51 -9.64 63.27 51.80
N VAL A 52 -10.29 63.73 52.90
CA VAL A 52 -11.63 63.28 53.27
C VAL A 52 -12.63 63.61 52.16
N LYS A 53 -12.61 64.83 51.64
CA LYS A 53 -13.50 65.28 50.55
C LYS A 53 -13.19 64.52 49.25
N ALA A 54 -11.88 64.32 49.00
CA ALA A 54 -11.45 63.62 47.80
C ALA A 54 -11.74 62.13 47.84
N THR A 55 -11.69 61.45 48.93
CA THR A 55 -11.90 60.01 49.07
C THR A 55 -13.32 59.63 49.45
N GLY A 56 -14.04 60.60 50.10
CA GLY A 56 -15.35 60.31 50.71
C GLY A 56 -15.26 59.33 51.89
N ARG A 57 -14.05 59.23 52.49
CA ARG A 57 -13.79 58.21 53.52
C ARG A 57 -13.06 58.86 54.72
N GLU A 58 -13.10 58.14 55.83
CA GLU A 58 -12.33 58.56 57.02
C GLU A 58 -10.83 58.43 56.71
N VAL A 59 -10.10 59.50 56.93
CA VAL A 59 -8.66 59.59 56.72
C VAL A 59 -7.99 60.00 58.03
N THR A 60 -6.93 59.25 58.37
CA THR A 60 -6.04 59.60 59.50
C THR A 60 -4.67 59.92 59.00
N LEU A 61 -3.98 60.84 59.65
CA LEU A 61 -2.62 61.33 59.33
C LEU A 61 -1.82 61.46 60.59
N GLY A 62 -0.74 60.68 60.71
CA GLY A 62 0.17 60.78 61.88
C GLY A 62 0.90 62.05 61.90
N GLY A 63 1.59 62.48 60.84
CA GLY A 63 2.37 63.69 60.77
C GLY A 63 2.49 64.30 59.40
N ILE A 64 2.73 65.60 59.31
CA ILE A 64 2.99 66.29 58.04
C ILE A 64 4.27 67.21 58.27
N TYR A 65 5.18 67.15 57.31
CA TYR A 65 6.40 67.81 57.29
C TYR A 65 6.70 68.49 55.97
N TYR A 66 7.40 69.60 56.01
CA TYR A 66 7.86 70.25 54.80
C TYR A 66 9.39 70.12 54.69
N ASN A 67 9.86 69.68 53.47
CA ASN A 67 11.30 69.67 53.20
C ASN A 67 11.54 70.35 51.83
N PRO A 68 12.47 71.37 51.82
CA PRO A 68 12.72 72.14 50.58
C PRO A 68 13.14 71.35 49.38
N PHE A 69 13.81 70.24 49.64
CA PHE A 69 14.32 69.36 48.56
C PHE A 69 13.37 68.17 48.18
N ARG A 70 12.46 67.86 49.12
CA ARG A 70 11.53 66.68 48.94
C ARG A 70 10.03 67.05 48.97
N GLY A 71 9.73 68.36 49.15
CA GLY A 71 8.36 68.86 49.22
C GLY A 71 7.66 68.54 50.53
N ILE A 72 6.37 68.35 50.51
CA ILE A 72 5.53 67.99 51.67
C ILE A 72 5.66 66.49 51.93
N ILE A 73 5.90 66.09 53.13
CA ILE A 73 6.04 64.71 53.60
C ILE A 73 4.86 64.38 54.50
N LEU A 74 3.98 63.44 54.10
CA LEU A 74 2.95 62.90 54.96
C LEU A 74 3.45 61.57 55.56
N ARG A 75 3.25 61.39 56.88
CA ARG A 75 3.62 60.13 57.54
C ARG A 75 2.36 59.43 58.12
N ASP A 76 2.36 58.16 58.12
CA ASP A 76 1.35 57.27 58.68
C ASP A 76 -0.07 57.71 58.24
N LEU A 77 -0.23 57.85 56.92
CA LEU A 77 -1.48 58.18 56.32
C LEU A 77 -2.32 56.89 56.19
N THR A 78 -3.52 56.88 56.70
CA THR A 78 -4.47 55.77 56.49
C THR A 78 -5.76 56.33 55.96
N VAL A 79 -6.35 55.53 55.05
CA VAL A 79 -7.66 55.76 54.47
C VAL A 79 -8.52 54.51 54.81
N SER A 80 -9.67 54.70 55.39
CA SER A 80 -10.60 53.62 55.70
C SER A 80 -11.17 53.01 54.41
N ASP A 81 -11.51 51.77 54.46
CA ASP A 81 -12.22 51.11 53.34
C ASP A 81 -13.68 51.55 53.27
N ASP A 82 -14.43 51.08 52.31
CA ASP A 82 -15.89 51.22 52.26
C ASP A 82 -16.50 50.76 53.59
N PRO A 83 -17.48 51.46 54.15
CA PRO A 83 -18.08 51.11 55.44
C PRO A 83 -18.48 49.64 55.60
N LYS A 84 -18.79 48.94 54.47
CA LYS A 84 -19.08 47.53 54.50
C LYS A 84 -17.89 46.64 54.86
N TYR A 85 -16.65 47.11 54.72
CA TYR A 85 -15.43 46.45 55.13
C TYR A 85 -14.82 47.12 56.37
N ALA A 86 -14.91 46.54 57.50
CA ALA A 86 -14.38 47.10 58.77
C ALA A 86 -12.83 47.08 58.81
N ARG A 87 -12.17 47.67 57.82
CA ARG A 87 -10.71 47.68 57.66
C ARG A 87 -10.23 48.94 56.96
N LYS A 88 -8.91 49.08 56.82
CA LYS A 88 -8.29 50.18 56.10
C LYS A 88 -8.22 49.81 54.63
N PHE A 89 -8.52 50.76 53.72
CA PHE A 89 -8.28 50.66 52.28
C PHE A 89 -6.82 50.90 51.93
N LEU A 90 -6.20 51.85 52.55
CA LEU A 90 -4.84 52.33 52.26
C LEU A 90 -4.10 52.71 53.50
N GLU A 91 -2.89 52.20 53.70
CA GLU A 91 -1.95 52.57 54.73
C GLU A 91 -0.66 52.97 54.04
N ILE A 92 -0.13 54.17 54.34
CA ILE A 92 1.08 54.71 53.76
C ILE A 92 2.00 55.18 54.90
N LYS A 93 3.21 54.61 54.98
CA LYS A 93 4.20 55.00 55.94
C LYS A 93 4.76 56.39 55.65
N LYS A 94 5.10 56.70 54.38
CA LYS A 94 5.60 57.98 53.93
C LYS A 94 5.07 58.30 52.53
N LEU A 95 4.56 59.50 52.36
CA LEU A 95 4.15 60.02 51.07
C LEU A 95 4.84 61.39 50.89
N TYR A 96 5.52 61.58 49.77
CA TYR A 96 6.23 62.80 49.40
C TYR A 96 5.46 63.50 48.29
N LEU A 97 5.09 64.75 48.48
CA LEU A 97 4.47 65.62 47.49
C LEU A 97 5.50 66.70 47.07
N ASN A 98 6.08 66.53 45.88
CA ASN A 98 7.00 67.50 45.35
C ASN A 98 6.24 68.63 44.65
N ILE A 99 6.42 69.88 45.11
CA ILE A 99 5.68 71.05 44.73
C ILE A 99 6.50 71.99 43.87
N LEU A 100 5.88 72.51 42.78
CA LEU A 100 6.49 73.57 42.01
C LEU A 100 6.27 74.96 42.75
N TYR A 101 7.34 75.58 43.18
CA TYR A 101 7.25 76.81 43.97
C TYR A 101 6.85 78.04 43.13
N LEU A 102 7.30 78.13 41.88
CA LEU A 102 7.04 79.27 41.01
C LEU A 102 5.56 79.52 40.80
N PRO A 103 4.73 78.52 40.39
CA PRO A 103 3.26 78.66 40.30
C PRO A 103 2.56 78.92 41.63
N LEU A 104 3.12 78.42 42.73
CA LEU A 104 2.59 78.70 44.07
C LEU A 104 2.80 80.14 44.49
N LEU A 105 3.97 80.70 44.19
CA LEU A 105 4.35 82.09 44.59
C LEU A 105 3.74 83.11 43.63
N GLN A 106 3.66 82.86 42.33
CA GLN A 106 3.17 83.80 41.33
C GLN A 106 1.65 83.74 41.17
N ASP A 107 1.09 82.51 41.02
CA ASP A 107 -0.30 82.31 40.64
C ASP A 107 -1.15 81.84 41.82
N LYS A 108 -0.59 81.58 42.99
CA LYS A 108 -1.26 80.89 44.13
C LYS A 108 -1.86 79.54 43.78
N LYS A 109 -1.26 78.85 42.75
CA LYS A 109 -1.69 77.54 42.31
C LYS A 109 -0.72 76.50 42.87
N LEU A 110 -1.28 75.48 43.55
CA LEU A 110 -0.49 74.36 44.05
C LEU A 110 -0.35 73.30 42.88
N VAL A 111 0.88 73.32 42.32
CA VAL A 111 1.21 72.29 41.26
C VAL A 111 2.11 71.27 41.89
N VAL A 112 1.65 70.04 41.99
CA VAL A 112 2.44 68.91 42.51
C VAL A 112 3.16 68.30 41.33
N SER A 113 4.45 68.39 41.23
CA SER A 113 5.28 67.83 40.13
C SER A 113 5.41 66.34 40.24
N SER A 114 5.50 65.79 41.45
CA SER A 114 5.60 64.36 41.66
C SER A 114 5.07 63.94 43.03
N VAL A 115 4.49 62.76 43.07
CA VAL A 115 4.02 62.04 44.25
C VAL A 115 4.90 60.81 44.44
N ARG A 116 5.58 60.67 45.55
CA ARG A 116 6.37 59.48 45.91
C ARG A 116 5.77 58.83 47.14
N ILE A 117 5.45 57.58 47.10
CA ILE A 117 4.83 56.81 48.16
C ILE A 117 5.76 55.66 48.54
N GLU A 118 6.16 55.64 49.82
CA GLU A 118 7.02 54.56 50.33
C GLU A 118 6.23 53.61 51.18
N SER A 119 6.39 52.32 50.84
CA SER A 119 5.81 51.16 51.54
C SER A 119 4.30 51.28 51.81
N PRO A 120 3.46 51.64 50.84
CA PRO A 120 2.03 51.57 51.02
C PRO A 120 1.55 50.15 51.21
N LYS A 121 0.46 49.98 51.97
CA LYS A 121 -0.34 48.76 52.02
C LYS A 121 -1.74 49.10 51.53
N ILE A 122 -2.13 48.46 50.43
CA ILE A 122 -3.36 48.69 49.71
C ILE A 122 -4.25 47.47 49.80
N TYR A 123 -5.53 47.64 50.06
CA TYR A 123 -6.55 46.58 50.02
C TYR A 123 -7.56 46.83 48.89
N ILE A 124 -7.51 45.99 47.92
CA ILE A 124 -8.44 46.05 46.77
C ILE A 124 -9.39 44.88 46.85
N THR A 125 -10.70 45.15 46.85
CA THR A 125 -11.73 44.11 46.92
C THR A 125 -12.74 44.30 45.80
N ILE A 126 -13.09 43.19 45.14
CA ILE A 126 -14.29 43.07 44.31
C ILE A 126 -15.35 42.36 45.17
N ASP A 127 -16.53 42.87 45.27
CA ASP A 127 -17.61 42.27 46.04
C ASP A 127 -18.42 41.26 45.20
N ASP A 128 -19.39 40.63 45.86
CA ASP A 128 -20.31 39.65 45.24
C ASP A 128 -21.17 40.22 44.09
N LYS A 129 -21.26 41.56 43.99
CA LYS A 129 -21.94 42.27 42.90
C LYS A 129 -20.99 42.73 41.79
N ASN A 130 -19.72 42.27 41.80
CA ASN A 130 -18.64 42.76 40.93
C ASN A 130 -18.34 44.26 41.05
N GLU A 131 -18.57 44.86 42.21
CA GLU A 131 -18.23 46.25 42.48
C GLU A 131 -16.89 46.36 43.21
N TRP A 132 -16.04 47.29 42.74
CA TRP A 132 -14.72 47.51 43.30
C TRP A 132 -14.84 48.38 44.56
N ASN A 133 -14.16 48.02 45.65
CA ASN A 133 -14.19 48.82 46.88
C ASN A 133 -13.63 50.24 46.68
N PHE A 134 -12.85 50.51 45.65
CA PHE A 134 -12.38 51.86 45.28
C PHE A 134 -13.35 52.59 44.29
N GLY A 135 -14.46 51.95 43.88
CA GLY A 135 -15.40 52.54 42.95
C GLY A 135 -15.93 53.91 43.37
N SER A 136 -16.16 54.10 44.66
CA SER A 136 -16.53 55.39 45.21
C SER A 136 -15.42 56.45 45.12
N LEU A 137 -14.15 56.05 44.99
CA LEU A 137 -13.01 56.98 44.79
C LEU A 137 -12.90 57.46 43.34
N LEU A 138 -13.64 56.89 42.44
CA LEU A 138 -13.66 57.22 41.01
C LEU A 138 -14.56 58.40 40.67
N PHE A 139 -14.99 59.22 41.66
CA PHE A 139 -15.76 60.40 41.37
C PHE A 139 -15.00 61.41 40.47
N LEU A 140 -13.71 61.18 40.21
CA LEU A 140 -12.95 61.84 39.14
C LEU A 140 -13.55 61.65 37.73
N LYS A 141 -14.50 60.72 37.58
CA LYS A 141 -15.26 60.57 36.36
C LYS A 141 -16.22 61.73 36.06
N ASP A 142 -16.68 62.40 37.10
CA ASP A 142 -17.69 63.45 36.99
C ASP A 142 -17.08 64.84 37.08
N MET A 143 -15.74 65.00 37.14
CA MET A 143 -15.07 66.28 37.04
C MET A 143 -15.41 66.93 35.68
N LYS A 144 -16.24 67.96 35.71
CA LYS A 144 -16.47 68.81 34.54
C LYS A 144 -15.14 69.51 34.18
N PRO A 145 -14.87 69.73 32.87
CA PRO A 145 -13.65 70.41 32.41
C PRO A 145 -13.44 71.80 33.01
N ASP A 146 -14.47 72.40 33.54
CA ASP A 146 -14.40 73.74 34.19
C ASP A 146 -13.88 73.76 35.65
N ASP A 147 -13.90 72.67 36.36
CA ASP A 147 -13.18 72.54 37.62
C ASP A 147 -11.67 72.37 37.28
N GLN A 148 -11.03 73.48 36.89
CA GLN A 148 -9.61 73.49 36.67
C GLN A 148 -8.94 72.85 37.87
N ALA A 149 -8.41 71.68 37.68
CA ALA A 149 -7.72 70.96 38.72
C ALA A 149 -6.60 71.86 39.27
N LYS A 150 -6.82 72.38 40.47
CA LYS A 150 -5.86 73.20 41.17
C LYS A 150 -4.57 72.45 41.51
N VAL A 151 -4.56 71.16 41.27
CA VAL A 151 -3.45 70.24 41.50
C VAL A 151 -3.17 69.41 40.21
N LEU A 152 -2.12 69.73 39.53
CA LEU A 152 -1.61 68.90 38.40
C LEU A 152 -0.49 67.99 38.94
N VAL A 153 -0.70 66.65 38.83
CA VAL A 153 0.32 65.69 39.23
C VAL A 153 1.01 65.19 37.97
N ASN A 154 2.32 65.51 37.81
CA ASN A 154 3.05 65.10 36.61
C ASN A 154 3.61 63.65 36.69
N SER A 155 3.95 63.20 37.91
CA SER A 155 4.38 61.82 38.11
C SER A 155 3.98 61.28 39.49
N ILE A 156 3.74 59.98 39.55
CA ILE A 156 3.47 59.23 40.79
C ILE A 156 4.42 58.02 40.79
N SER A 157 5.00 57.78 41.97
CA SER A 157 5.89 56.62 42.17
C SER A 157 5.59 55.98 43.54
N ILE A 158 5.54 54.63 43.52
CA ILE A 158 5.40 53.80 44.72
C ILE A 158 6.65 52.87 44.76
N SER A 159 7.20 52.76 45.99
CA SER A 159 8.33 51.87 46.25
C SER A 159 8.08 51.00 47.49
N GLY A 160 8.36 49.71 47.39
CA GLY A 160 8.23 48.73 48.50
C GLY A 160 6.81 48.60 49.04
N GLY A 161 5.82 48.79 48.16
CA GLY A 161 4.42 48.68 48.54
C GLY A 161 3.93 47.20 48.61
N SER A 162 2.77 47.02 49.26
CA SER A 162 2.03 45.73 49.17
C SER A 162 0.60 46.02 48.85
N CYS A 163 -0.03 45.10 48.08
CA CYS A 163 -1.44 45.14 47.74
C CYS A 163 -2.08 43.79 48.07
N VAL A 164 -3.13 43.80 48.88
CA VAL A 164 -3.95 42.62 49.13
C VAL A 164 -5.15 42.74 48.20
N PHE A 165 -5.24 41.86 47.26
CA PHE A 165 -6.39 41.77 46.35
C PHE A 165 -7.30 40.63 46.77
N GLU A 166 -8.61 40.92 46.93
CA GLU A 166 -9.66 40.00 47.30
C GLU A 166 -10.77 40.12 46.26
N ASP A 167 -11.19 38.98 45.74
CA ASP A 167 -12.32 38.86 44.82
C ASP A 167 -13.35 37.94 45.48
N LEU A 168 -14.42 38.52 45.97
CA LEU A 168 -15.53 37.84 46.67
C LEU A 168 -16.64 37.40 45.68
N ALA A 169 -16.47 37.77 44.40
CA ALA A 169 -17.39 37.30 43.33
C ALA A 169 -17.00 35.93 42.82
N THR A 170 -15.87 35.37 43.21
CA THR A 170 -15.40 34.02 42.84
C THR A 170 -15.80 32.97 43.88
N GLU A 171 -15.99 31.73 43.48
CA GLU A 171 -16.23 30.59 44.39
C GLU A 171 -15.11 29.53 44.25
N PRO A 172 -14.32 29.28 45.33
CA PRO A 172 -14.19 30.03 46.58
C PRO A 172 -13.62 31.44 46.37
N ASP A 173 -13.72 32.27 47.41
CA ASP A 173 -13.16 33.62 47.36
C ASP A 173 -11.65 33.60 47.01
N PHE A 174 -11.25 34.50 46.13
CA PHE A 174 -9.88 34.64 45.73
C PHE A 174 -9.17 35.72 46.58
N LYS A 175 -8.02 35.37 47.11
CA LYS A 175 -7.19 36.32 47.86
C LYS A 175 -5.72 36.18 47.49
N LYS A 176 -5.12 37.30 47.10
CA LYS A 176 -3.65 37.35 46.74
C LYS A 176 -2.97 38.59 47.30
N GLU A 177 -1.82 38.40 47.88
CA GLU A 177 -1.00 39.50 48.33
C GLU A 177 0.16 39.74 47.32
N PHE A 178 0.21 40.96 46.78
CA PHE A 178 1.27 41.46 45.94
C PHE A 178 2.28 42.19 46.82
N ARG A 179 3.56 41.82 46.75
CA ARG A 179 4.62 42.30 47.63
C ARG A 179 5.67 43.08 46.88
N ASP A 180 6.46 43.86 47.60
CA ASP A 180 7.55 44.70 47.07
C ASP A 180 7.13 45.50 45.83
N MET A 181 5.86 45.96 45.83
CA MET A 181 5.30 46.68 44.71
C MET A 181 6.03 47.99 44.46
N VAL A 182 6.45 48.07 43.19
CA VAL A 182 7.02 49.33 42.63
C VAL A 182 6.06 49.79 41.54
N PHE A 183 5.60 51.02 41.64
CA PHE A 183 4.70 51.63 40.66
C PHE A 183 5.23 53.01 40.25
N SER A 184 5.12 53.34 38.98
CA SER A 184 5.41 54.69 38.49
C SER A 184 4.39 55.06 37.43
N ALA A 185 3.83 56.26 37.53
CA ALA A 185 3.00 56.86 36.50
C ALA A 185 3.55 58.25 36.15
N SER A 186 3.56 58.61 34.90
CA SER A 186 3.97 59.94 34.43
C SER A 186 3.03 60.44 33.33
N LEU A 187 2.78 61.71 33.38
CA LEU A 187 2.02 62.45 32.40
C LEU A 187 2.96 63.00 31.32
N SER A 188 2.60 62.75 30.01
CA SER A 188 3.31 63.31 28.88
C SER A 188 2.42 64.11 27.96
N TYR A 189 3.00 65.07 27.21
CA TYR A 189 2.29 65.80 26.18
C TYR A 189 2.37 65.10 24.82
N PRO A 190 1.30 65.01 24.00
CA PRO A 190 -0.10 65.32 24.35
C PRO A 190 -0.60 64.43 25.49
N LEU A 191 -1.68 64.81 26.17
CA LEU A 191 -2.13 64.17 27.40
C LEU A 191 -2.22 62.68 27.35
N LYS A 192 -1.17 62.02 27.90
CA LYS A 192 -1.01 60.57 28.01
C LYS A 192 -0.41 60.22 29.36
N VAL A 193 -0.97 59.20 29.98
CA VAL A 193 -0.43 58.65 31.23
C VAL A 193 0.33 57.38 30.90
N LYS A 194 1.63 57.42 31.08
CA LYS A 194 2.48 56.22 31.01
C LYS A 194 2.64 55.65 32.40
N TYR A 195 2.38 54.39 32.55
CA TYR A 195 2.51 53.69 33.83
C TYR A 195 3.37 52.44 33.73
N ARG A 196 4.02 52.14 34.85
CA ARG A 196 4.82 50.92 35.04
C ARG A 196 4.61 50.41 36.46
N MET A 197 4.48 49.10 36.60
CA MET A 197 4.31 48.43 37.89
C MET A 197 5.14 47.16 37.90
N SER A 198 5.65 46.78 39.04
CA SER A 198 6.24 45.47 39.31
C SER A 198 5.92 45.03 40.72
N SER A 199 5.76 43.73 40.93
CA SER A 199 5.49 43.18 42.25
C SER A 199 5.92 41.73 42.34
N ASP A 200 6.31 41.28 43.50
CA ASP A 200 6.50 39.90 43.85
C ASP A 200 5.16 39.30 44.27
N LEU A 201 4.91 38.04 43.80
CA LEU A 201 3.68 37.33 44.06
C LEU A 201 3.78 36.29 45.19
N ASP A 202 5.01 36.00 45.63
CA ASP A 202 5.30 35.10 46.73
C ASP A 202 6.40 35.63 47.65
N ILE A 203 6.48 35.08 48.86
CA ILE A 203 7.46 35.47 49.88
C ILE A 203 8.89 35.14 49.42
N THR A 204 9.06 34.11 48.60
CA THR A 204 10.39 33.65 48.17
C THR A 204 10.93 34.44 46.99
N ARG A 205 10.15 35.35 46.42
CA ARG A 205 10.46 36.17 45.23
C ARG A 205 10.75 35.35 43.98
N LYS A 206 10.23 34.11 43.95
CA LYS A 206 10.32 33.22 42.76
C LYS A 206 9.29 33.57 41.71
N SER A 207 8.10 34.03 42.18
CA SER A 207 7.00 34.44 41.32
C SER A 207 6.90 35.98 41.35
N SER A 208 6.81 36.60 40.19
CA SER A 208 6.69 38.04 40.06
C SER A 208 5.86 38.45 38.85
N MET A 209 5.36 39.68 38.92
CA MET A 209 4.70 40.34 37.80
C MET A 209 5.25 41.71 37.55
N SER A 210 5.26 42.14 36.31
CA SER A 210 5.48 43.55 35.96
C SER A 210 4.51 43.94 34.84
N ALA A 211 4.04 45.19 34.93
CA ALA A 211 3.14 45.74 33.92
C ALA A 211 3.61 47.14 33.53
N ASP A 212 3.49 47.45 32.25
CA ASP A 212 3.66 48.81 31.74
C ASP A 212 2.61 49.11 30.68
N GLY A 213 2.33 50.39 30.51
CA GLY A 213 1.34 50.76 29.51
C GLY A 213 1.13 52.26 29.40
N GLU A 214 0.12 52.59 28.61
CA GLU A 214 -0.24 53.97 28.33
C GLU A 214 -1.79 54.09 28.34
N PHE A 215 -2.24 55.14 28.95
CA PHE A 215 -3.67 55.52 28.94
C PHE A 215 -3.81 56.92 28.33
N VAL A 216 -4.70 57.07 27.36
CA VAL A 216 -5.01 58.35 26.73
C VAL A 216 -6.40 58.81 27.17
N PRO A 217 -6.46 59.79 28.13
CA PRO A 217 -7.76 60.19 28.73
C PRO A 217 -8.81 60.64 27.71
N ALA A 218 -8.40 61.38 26.68
CA ALA A 218 -9.30 61.97 25.68
C ALA A 218 -10.05 60.90 24.87
N SER A 219 -9.37 59.81 24.49
CA SER A 219 -9.97 58.71 23.72
C SER A 219 -10.30 57.48 24.58
N ARG A 220 -9.90 57.47 25.84
CA ARG A 220 -9.98 56.29 26.74
C ARG A 220 -9.23 55.06 26.20
N ASN A 221 -8.33 55.28 25.22
CA ASN A 221 -7.52 54.20 24.72
C ASN A 221 -6.50 53.81 25.78
N THR A 222 -6.34 52.52 25.98
CA THR A 222 -5.44 51.94 26.97
C THR A 222 -4.58 50.88 26.34
N THR A 223 -3.31 50.89 26.64
CA THR A 223 -2.40 49.79 26.37
C THR A 223 -1.84 49.23 27.66
N LEU A 224 -1.67 47.95 27.73
CA LEU A 224 -1.11 47.22 28.87
C LEU A 224 -0.16 46.14 28.32
N ASN A 225 1.08 46.13 28.84
CA ASN A 225 2.00 45.03 28.68
C ASN A 225 2.24 44.43 30.08
N LEU A 226 1.82 43.19 30.25
CA LEU A 226 1.97 42.45 31.51
C LEU A 226 3.00 41.34 31.29
N LYS A 227 4.02 41.30 32.14
CA LYS A 227 5.03 40.26 32.18
C LYS A 227 4.85 39.45 33.46
N LEU A 228 4.67 38.15 33.32
CA LEU A 228 4.52 37.17 34.40
C LEU A 228 5.77 36.29 34.46
N LYS A 229 6.20 35.97 35.66
CA LYS A 229 7.30 35.07 35.89
C LYS A 229 6.93 34.06 36.97
N ASN A 230 6.92 32.80 36.59
CA ASN A 230 6.77 31.65 37.47
C ASN A 230 5.52 31.70 38.39
N VAL A 231 4.38 32.10 37.84
CA VAL A 231 3.13 32.26 38.58
C VAL A 231 2.41 30.92 38.73
N PRO A 232 2.15 30.39 39.94
CA PRO A 232 1.46 29.13 40.14
C PRO A 232 0.00 29.23 39.71
N LEU A 233 -0.41 28.35 38.77
CA LEU A 233 -1.79 28.37 38.23
C LEU A 233 -2.82 27.96 39.25
N GLU A 234 -2.48 27.01 40.12
CA GLU A 234 -3.35 26.50 41.19
C GLU A 234 -3.87 27.58 42.14
N GLU A 235 -3.12 28.64 42.35
CA GLU A 235 -3.52 29.77 43.19
C GLU A 235 -4.71 30.56 42.58
N PHE A 236 -4.91 30.43 41.23
CA PHE A 236 -5.97 31.10 40.49
C PHE A 236 -7.17 30.20 40.22
N LYS A 237 -7.28 29.10 40.93
CA LYS A 237 -8.39 28.11 40.78
C LYS A 237 -9.77 28.76 40.81
N PRO A 238 -10.10 29.76 41.65
CA PRO A 238 -11.41 30.38 41.64
C PRO A 238 -11.85 30.92 40.28
N TYR A 239 -10.92 31.42 39.46
CA TYR A 239 -11.21 32.00 38.14
C TYR A 239 -11.47 30.97 37.04
N TYR A 240 -11.13 29.69 37.26
CA TYR A 240 -11.40 28.61 36.30
C TYR A 240 -12.20 27.45 36.89
N SER A 241 -12.81 27.65 38.08
CA SER A 241 -13.62 26.63 38.74
C SER A 241 -14.84 26.18 37.92
N GLY A 242 -15.38 27.03 37.04
CA GLY A 242 -16.46 26.69 36.12
C GLY A 242 -16.03 26.02 34.82
N MET A 243 -14.76 25.78 34.62
CA MET A 243 -14.26 25.07 33.42
C MET A 243 -14.40 23.56 33.61
N PRO A 244 -14.50 22.79 32.50
CA PRO A 244 -14.76 21.36 32.54
C PRO A 244 -13.51 20.54 32.88
N PHE A 245 -12.77 20.89 33.95
CA PHE A 245 -11.66 20.12 34.50
C PHE A 245 -11.59 20.25 36.02
N ASN A 246 -11.08 19.25 36.69
CA ASN A 246 -11.11 19.16 38.15
C ASN A 246 -9.96 19.92 38.82
N SER A 247 -8.80 19.91 38.19
CA SER A 247 -7.64 20.65 38.66
C SER A 247 -6.70 21.05 37.53
N LEU A 248 -6.06 22.21 37.76
CA LEU A 248 -5.04 22.74 36.87
C LEU A 248 -3.88 23.25 37.74
N SER A 249 -2.70 22.75 37.52
CA SER A 249 -1.48 23.20 38.19
C SER A 249 -0.33 23.39 37.22
N GLY A 250 0.66 24.16 37.65
CA GLY A 250 1.85 24.51 36.84
C GLY A 250 2.25 25.95 37.04
N ASN A 251 3.41 26.29 36.51
CA ASN A 251 4.01 27.62 36.67
C ASN A 251 3.96 28.42 35.38
N LEU A 252 3.18 29.49 35.36
CA LEU A 252 2.96 30.36 34.20
C LEU A 252 4.03 31.47 34.18
N SER A 253 4.68 31.61 33.03
CA SER A 253 5.57 32.75 32.73
C SER A 253 5.24 33.28 31.34
N GLY A 254 5.48 34.57 31.11
CA GLY A 254 5.30 35.17 29.78
C GLY A 254 4.88 36.59 29.75
N ASN A 255 4.50 37.05 28.57
CA ASN A 255 4.11 38.44 28.31
C ASN A 255 2.68 38.45 27.73
N ILE A 256 1.86 39.35 28.26
CA ILE A 256 0.50 39.60 27.78
C ILE A 256 0.42 41.08 27.43
N SER A 257 0.03 41.41 26.23
CA SER A 257 -0.21 42.80 25.82
C SER A 257 -1.71 42.97 25.52
N ALA A 258 -2.28 44.04 26.01
CA ALA A 258 -3.65 44.39 25.71
C ALA A 258 -3.72 45.82 25.17
N ALA A 259 -4.55 46.02 24.15
CA ALA A 259 -4.85 47.34 23.63
C ALA A 259 -6.37 47.48 23.59
N PHE A 260 -6.92 48.44 24.31
CA PHE A 260 -8.31 48.69 24.42
C PHE A 260 -8.68 50.05 23.81
N SER A 261 -9.57 50.04 22.87
CA SER A 261 -10.19 51.21 22.28
C SER A 261 -11.72 51.09 22.41
N PRO A 262 -12.38 51.81 23.29
CA PRO A 262 -13.81 51.62 23.62
C PRO A 262 -14.74 51.70 22.43
N GLU A 263 -14.35 52.44 21.38
CA GLU A 263 -15.19 52.63 20.18
C GLU A 263 -14.83 51.72 19.00
N ASN A 264 -13.73 50.98 19.11
CA ASN A 264 -13.24 50.14 18.01
C ASN A 264 -13.09 48.69 18.43
N SER A 265 -12.17 48.36 19.32
CA SER A 265 -11.81 46.98 19.60
C SER A 265 -11.05 46.81 20.91
N LEU A 266 -11.12 45.61 21.45
CA LEU A 266 -10.17 45.09 22.43
C LEU A 266 -9.31 44.06 21.75
N THR A 267 -7.98 44.31 21.78
CA THR A 267 -7.02 43.32 21.29
C THR A 267 -6.16 42.88 22.48
N VAL A 268 -6.05 41.58 22.68
CA VAL A 268 -5.16 40.96 23.67
C VAL A 268 -4.22 40.01 22.95
N ALA A 269 -2.93 40.16 23.14
CA ALA A 269 -1.95 39.20 22.65
C ALA A 269 -1.14 38.65 23.83
N ALA A 270 -0.89 37.39 23.85
CA ALA A 270 -0.18 36.69 24.89
C ALA A 270 0.92 35.81 24.31
N MET A 271 2.06 35.79 24.94
CA MET A 271 3.15 34.85 24.77
C MET A 271 3.55 34.32 26.13
N THR A 272 3.13 33.12 26.44
CA THR A 272 3.26 32.53 27.77
C THR A 272 3.78 31.13 27.72
N SER A 273 4.47 30.70 28.74
CA SER A 273 4.89 29.32 28.96
C SER A 273 4.34 28.80 30.29
N VAL A 274 3.87 27.59 30.31
CA VAL A 274 3.49 26.87 31.53
C VAL A 274 4.44 25.68 31.68
N ASN A 275 5.26 25.73 32.70
CA ASN A 275 6.13 24.61 33.05
C ASN A 275 5.44 23.70 34.06
N SER A 276 5.68 22.40 33.94
CA SER A 276 5.10 21.39 34.83
C SER A 276 3.56 21.48 34.87
N LEU A 277 2.96 21.69 33.70
CA LEU A 277 1.51 21.64 33.56
C LEU A 277 0.98 20.27 34.01
N ASN A 278 -0.05 20.25 34.84
CA ASN A 278 -0.81 19.06 35.17
C ASN A 278 -2.31 19.46 35.20
N LEU A 279 -3.02 19.02 34.20
CA LEU A 279 -4.46 19.21 34.03
C LEU A 279 -5.15 17.89 34.26
N VAL A 280 -6.15 17.85 35.13
CA VAL A 280 -6.93 16.66 35.48
C VAL A 280 -8.38 16.92 35.19
N ARG A 281 -8.96 16.01 34.45
CA ARG A 281 -10.39 15.92 34.17
C ARG A 281 -10.86 14.49 34.48
N ASP A 282 -12.17 14.25 34.64
CA ASP A 282 -12.71 12.92 34.99
C ASP A 282 -12.33 11.82 33.99
N ASP A 283 -12.18 12.16 32.73
CA ASP A 283 -11.93 11.24 31.63
C ASP A 283 -10.49 11.27 31.11
N PHE A 284 -9.67 12.28 31.47
CA PHE A 284 -8.26 12.31 31.12
C PHE A 284 -7.37 13.13 32.06
N THR A 285 -6.09 12.87 32.01
CA THR A 285 -5.04 13.71 32.60
C THR A 285 -4.05 14.15 31.52
N ALA A 286 -3.59 15.40 31.57
CA ALA A 286 -2.57 15.92 30.68
C ALA A 286 -1.44 16.57 31.47
N LYS A 287 -0.21 16.15 31.21
CA LYS A 287 1.02 16.66 31.85
C LYS A 287 2.01 17.08 30.79
N GLY A 288 2.89 18.04 31.14
CA GLY A 288 3.95 18.47 30.22
C GLY A 288 4.36 19.92 30.41
N GLY A 289 5.05 20.49 29.45
CA GLY A 289 5.30 21.93 29.32
C GLY A 289 4.49 22.45 28.13
N ILE A 290 4.01 23.65 28.21
CA ILE A 290 3.26 24.31 27.13
C ILE A 290 3.69 25.74 26.94
N ASP A 291 4.09 26.10 25.72
CA ASP A 291 4.29 27.47 25.31
C ASP A 291 3.08 27.94 24.51
N LEU A 292 2.44 28.97 24.99
CA LEU A 292 1.21 29.50 24.39
C LEU A 292 1.49 30.86 23.78
N SER A 293 1.08 31.08 22.57
CA SER A 293 0.99 32.37 21.95
C SER A 293 -0.38 32.56 21.31
N GLY A 294 -0.94 33.74 21.46
CA GLY A 294 -2.27 33.98 20.92
C GLY A 294 -2.59 35.45 20.84
N LYS A 295 -3.61 35.73 20.02
CA LYS A 295 -4.20 37.06 19.86
C LYS A 295 -5.70 36.93 19.86
N MET A 296 -6.33 37.62 20.75
CA MET A 296 -7.79 37.80 20.80
C MET A 296 -8.13 39.19 20.30
N THR A 297 -9.11 39.30 19.45
CA THR A 297 -9.64 40.59 19.02
C THR A 297 -11.16 40.55 19.17
N VAL A 298 -11.69 41.49 19.94
CA VAL A 298 -13.12 41.71 20.13
C VAL A 298 -13.50 42.97 19.38
N ASP A 299 -14.49 42.89 18.49
CA ASP A 299 -15.04 44.06 17.81
C ASP A 299 -16.05 44.74 18.71
N LEU A 300 -15.82 46.04 18.98
CA LEU A 300 -16.66 46.90 19.87
C LEU A 300 -17.42 47.98 19.10
N LYS A 301 -17.42 47.92 17.77
CA LYS A 301 -18.03 48.97 16.91
C LYS A 301 -19.54 49.02 17.00
N ASP A 302 -20.17 47.92 17.40
CA ASP A 302 -21.62 47.89 17.61
C ASP A 302 -21.98 48.71 18.84
N LYS A 303 -22.38 49.96 18.60
CA LYS A 303 -22.78 50.93 19.65
C LYS A 303 -23.99 50.47 20.46
N ALA A 304 -24.87 49.70 19.86
CA ALA A 304 -26.02 49.10 20.56
C ALA A 304 -25.61 47.94 21.48
N LYS A 305 -24.41 47.48 21.40
CA LYS A 305 -23.82 46.33 22.13
C LYS A 305 -24.66 45.06 22.07
N LEU A 306 -25.37 44.85 21.00
CA LEU A 306 -26.16 43.62 20.76
C LEU A 306 -25.28 42.44 20.33
N LYS A 307 -24.19 42.77 19.64
CA LYS A 307 -23.19 41.80 19.19
C LYS A 307 -21.77 42.21 19.58
N MET A 308 -20.95 41.26 20.00
CA MET A 308 -19.54 41.45 20.31
C MET A 308 -18.71 40.31 19.67
N PRO A 309 -18.52 40.41 18.36
CA PRO A 309 -17.73 39.39 17.65
C PRO A 309 -16.29 39.27 18.19
N CYS A 310 -15.90 38.09 18.52
CA CYS A 310 -14.60 37.78 19.06
C CYS A 310 -13.85 36.83 18.13
N VAL A 311 -12.62 37.18 17.77
CA VAL A 311 -11.72 36.31 17.04
C VAL A 311 -10.50 36.05 17.91
N VAL A 312 -10.25 34.76 18.16
CA VAL A 312 -9.06 34.31 18.88
C VAL A 312 -8.19 33.49 17.93
N THR A 313 -6.94 33.89 17.80
CA THR A 313 -5.90 33.03 17.16
C THR A 313 -4.93 32.61 18.24
N ALA A 314 -4.67 31.32 18.34
CA ALA A 314 -3.76 30.81 19.36
C ALA A 314 -2.85 29.74 18.76
N SER A 315 -1.64 29.70 19.26
CA SER A 315 -0.73 28.59 19.03
C SER A 315 -0.17 28.10 20.36
N ALA A 316 -0.01 26.78 20.45
CA ALA A 316 0.51 26.10 21.61
C ALA A 316 1.62 25.15 21.19
N LYS A 317 2.80 25.25 21.80
CA LYS A 317 3.86 24.25 21.67
C LYS A 317 3.91 23.47 22.98
N MET A 318 3.62 22.17 22.86
CA MET A 318 3.56 21.25 23.99
C MET A 318 4.78 20.34 23.95
N GLY A 319 5.66 20.49 24.94
CA GLY A 319 6.82 19.62 25.10
C GLY A 319 6.58 18.58 26.18
N LYS A 320 7.00 17.35 25.93
CA LYS A 320 6.84 16.20 26.84
C LYS A 320 5.40 16.00 27.29
N LEU A 321 4.46 16.18 26.34
CA LEU A 321 3.05 15.92 26.60
C LEU A 321 2.87 14.47 27.06
N ASP A 322 2.18 14.27 28.16
CA ASP A 322 1.71 12.98 28.67
C ASP A 322 0.22 13.10 28.96
N LEU A 323 -0.59 12.77 27.94
CA LEU A 323 -2.05 12.76 28.03
C LEU A 323 -2.50 11.32 28.18
N VAL A 324 -3.23 11.03 29.25
CA VAL A 324 -3.75 9.69 29.57
C VAL A 324 -5.25 9.78 29.75
N SER A 325 -5.99 9.03 28.95
CA SER A 325 -7.43 8.78 29.06
C SER A 325 -7.69 7.33 29.42
N LYS A 326 -8.94 6.93 29.65
CA LYS A 326 -9.33 5.53 29.92
C LYS A 326 -9.00 4.63 28.74
N ASP A 327 -9.18 5.12 27.53
CA ASP A 327 -9.12 4.32 26.30
C ASP A 327 -7.80 4.49 25.54
N PHE A 328 -7.12 5.62 25.73
CA PHE A 328 -5.87 5.92 25.01
C PHE A 328 -4.91 6.78 25.83
N ALA A 329 -3.66 6.75 25.44
CA ALA A 329 -2.65 7.67 25.97
C ALA A 329 -1.81 8.25 24.84
N VAL A 330 -1.45 9.54 24.96
CA VAL A 330 -0.63 10.29 24.00
C VAL A 330 0.59 10.84 24.71
N LYS A 331 1.79 10.50 24.25
CA LYS A 331 3.07 11.01 24.78
C LYS A 331 3.95 11.51 23.66
N GLY A 332 4.54 12.68 23.82
CA GLY A 332 5.45 13.29 22.84
C GLY A 332 5.35 14.80 22.78
N ASP A 333 5.76 15.36 21.67
CA ASP A 333 5.72 16.79 21.43
C ASP A 333 4.63 17.16 20.43
N ALA A 334 3.93 18.27 20.66
CA ALA A 334 2.88 18.72 19.76
C ALA A 334 2.85 20.25 19.66
N ASP A 335 2.67 20.76 18.45
CA ASP A 335 2.43 22.18 18.19
C ASP A 335 1.02 22.34 17.66
N ALA A 336 0.18 23.06 18.35
CA ALA A 336 -1.20 23.32 17.95
C ALA A 336 -1.40 24.78 17.55
N ASN A 337 -2.18 25.02 16.50
CA ASN A 337 -2.62 26.35 16.10
C ASN A 337 -4.13 26.33 15.95
N GLY A 338 -4.80 27.41 16.35
CA GLY A 338 -6.23 27.48 16.25
C GLY A 338 -6.74 28.90 16.01
N LYS A 339 -7.86 28.97 15.31
CA LYS A 339 -8.63 30.18 15.15
C LYS A 339 -10.06 29.90 15.59
N PHE A 340 -10.54 30.70 16.52
CA PHE A 340 -11.87 30.60 17.11
C PHE A 340 -12.62 31.88 16.81
N VAL A 341 -13.87 31.77 16.41
CA VAL A 341 -14.76 32.90 16.11
C VAL A 341 -16.08 32.64 16.79
N PHE A 342 -16.45 33.55 17.66
CA PHE A 342 -17.69 33.48 18.43
C PHE A 342 -18.19 34.89 18.81
N ASP A 343 -19.36 34.99 19.36
CA ASP A 343 -19.88 36.25 19.89
C ASP A 343 -19.92 36.18 21.41
N LEU A 344 -19.41 37.20 22.08
CA LEU A 344 -19.38 37.25 23.56
C LEU A 344 -20.75 37.51 24.18
N LYS A 345 -21.66 38.15 23.45
CA LYS A 345 -22.99 38.49 23.90
C LYS A 345 -24.10 37.64 23.32
N ASP A 346 -24.03 37.38 22.03
CA ASP A 346 -25.02 36.59 21.32
C ASP A 346 -24.64 35.10 21.38
N LYS A 347 -25.13 34.41 22.41
CA LYS A 347 -24.90 32.96 22.59
C LYS A 347 -25.58 32.08 21.52
N ALA A 348 -26.48 32.69 20.71
CA ALA A 348 -27.07 31.96 19.58
C ALA A 348 -26.11 31.83 18.39
N VAL A 349 -25.04 32.62 18.33
CA VAL A 349 -23.99 32.49 17.34
C VAL A 349 -23.12 31.28 17.70
N PRO A 350 -23.12 30.22 16.87
CA PRO A 350 -22.33 29.04 17.19
C PRO A 350 -20.84 29.37 17.15
N LEU A 351 -20.09 28.78 18.05
CA LEU A 351 -18.62 28.82 18.02
C LEU A 351 -18.15 28.16 16.73
N LYS A 352 -17.41 28.92 15.91
CA LYS A 352 -16.67 28.38 14.76
C LYS A 352 -15.19 28.33 15.11
N TYR A 353 -14.56 27.20 14.77
CA TYR A 353 -13.13 27.08 14.98
C TYR A 353 -12.47 26.25 13.87
N THR A 354 -11.25 26.58 13.60
CA THR A 354 -10.34 25.76 12.80
C THR A 354 -9.04 25.66 13.56
N ALA A 355 -8.55 24.44 13.67
CA ALA A 355 -7.28 24.23 14.35
C ALA A 355 -6.46 23.14 13.65
N ASP A 356 -5.15 23.23 13.79
CA ASP A 356 -4.23 22.19 13.41
C ASP A 356 -3.26 21.89 14.56
N THR A 357 -2.83 20.63 14.62
CA THR A 357 -1.80 20.18 15.55
C THR A 357 -0.72 19.43 14.80
N LEU A 358 0.50 19.88 14.88
CA LEU A 358 1.69 19.19 14.39
C LEU A 358 2.24 18.31 15.51
N LEU A 359 2.16 17.01 15.33
CA LEU A 359 2.75 16.02 16.21
C LEU A 359 4.21 15.78 15.83
N ARG A 360 5.08 15.63 16.83
CA ARG A 360 6.51 15.31 16.65
C ARG A 360 6.91 14.23 17.63
N ASP A 361 7.43 13.15 17.07
CA ASP A 361 7.87 11.96 17.81
C ASP A 361 6.89 11.51 18.90
N THR A 362 5.62 11.58 18.58
CA THR A 362 4.52 11.34 19.50
C THR A 362 4.15 9.86 19.49
N LYS A 363 3.88 9.30 20.66
CA LYS A 363 3.36 7.95 20.85
C LYS A 363 1.88 8.01 21.22
N ILE A 364 1.05 7.23 20.53
CA ILE A 364 -0.35 6.99 20.90
C ILE A 364 -0.50 5.52 21.29
N SER A 365 -1.02 5.26 22.48
CA SER A 365 -1.30 3.91 22.99
C SER A 365 -2.80 3.72 23.17
N GLY A 366 -3.28 2.48 23.19
CA GLY A 366 -4.71 2.15 23.28
C GLY A 366 -5.39 2.09 21.90
N VAL A 367 -4.63 2.11 20.81
CA VAL A 367 -5.20 2.01 19.46
C VAL A 367 -5.70 0.58 19.24
N PRO A 368 -7.00 0.37 18.96
CA PRO A 368 -7.53 -0.95 18.66
C PRO A 368 -6.70 -1.65 17.57
N THR A 369 -6.48 -2.94 17.70
CA THR A 369 -5.73 -3.78 16.75
C THR A 369 -4.20 -3.56 16.76
N PHE A 370 -3.73 -2.32 16.91
CA PHE A 370 -2.30 -1.99 16.87
C PHE A 370 -1.65 -1.91 18.26
N GLY A 371 -2.45 -1.69 19.30
CA GLY A 371 -1.98 -1.44 20.66
C GLY A 371 -1.34 -0.06 20.82
N SER A 372 -0.22 0.20 20.15
CA SER A 372 0.40 1.52 20.10
C SER A 372 0.92 1.87 18.70
N ILE A 373 0.99 3.18 18.46
CA ILE A 373 1.68 3.77 17.33
C ILE A 373 2.74 4.71 17.89
N ASP A 374 3.98 4.44 17.57
CA ASP A 374 5.14 5.17 18.06
C ASP A 374 5.66 6.14 16.98
N ARG A 375 6.44 7.13 17.39
CA ARG A 375 7.10 8.13 16.54
C ARG A 375 6.18 8.77 15.50
N ILE A 376 4.99 9.18 15.96
CA ILE A 376 4.01 9.84 15.08
C ILE A 376 4.51 11.23 14.75
N ASN A 377 4.58 11.54 13.46
CA ASN A 377 4.93 12.85 12.93
C ASN A 377 3.93 13.25 11.84
N GLY A 378 3.45 14.49 11.91
CA GLY A 378 2.54 15.06 10.94
C GLY A 378 1.49 15.97 11.54
N LYS A 379 0.58 16.45 10.71
CA LYS A 379 -0.47 17.38 11.10
C LYS A 379 -1.83 16.73 11.20
N ILE A 380 -2.56 17.09 12.24
CA ILE A 380 -3.98 16.81 12.42
C ILE A 380 -4.71 18.15 12.37
N TYR A 381 -5.78 18.19 11.62
CA TYR A 381 -6.65 19.35 11.48
C TYR A 381 -8.02 19.05 12.10
N PHE A 382 -8.65 20.05 12.69
CA PHE A 382 -10.00 19.92 13.21
C PHE A 382 -10.78 21.23 13.10
N ASP A 383 -12.06 21.09 12.85
CA ASP A 383 -13.04 22.15 12.91
C ASP A 383 -14.26 21.68 13.72
N GLU A 384 -15.31 22.45 13.78
CA GLU A 384 -16.55 22.14 14.51
C GLU A 384 -17.26 20.88 14.03
N THR A 385 -16.91 20.35 12.84
CA THR A 385 -17.63 19.25 12.19
C THR A 385 -16.78 17.98 12.02
N LYS A 386 -15.47 18.14 11.91
CA LYS A 386 -14.59 17.05 11.58
C LYS A 386 -13.17 17.23 12.12
N LEU A 387 -12.52 16.09 12.28
CA LEU A 387 -11.07 15.96 12.46
C LEU A 387 -10.51 15.24 11.23
N TRP A 388 -9.38 15.72 10.68
CA TRP A 388 -8.75 15.03 9.56
C TRP A 388 -7.24 15.20 9.56
N THR A 389 -6.60 14.33 8.82
CA THR A 389 -5.18 14.40 8.52
C THR A 389 -4.93 13.94 7.09
N ASP A 390 -4.05 14.66 6.40
CA ASP A 390 -3.62 14.29 5.06
C ASP A 390 -2.41 13.37 5.10
N LEU A 391 -1.56 13.53 6.11
CA LEU A 391 -0.33 12.78 6.24
C LEU A 391 0.15 12.73 7.70
N LEU A 392 0.02 11.55 8.32
CA LEU A 392 0.73 11.21 9.55
C LEU A 392 1.68 10.05 9.27
N LYS A 393 2.90 10.17 9.74
CA LYS A 393 3.88 9.08 9.71
C LYS A 393 4.07 8.56 11.13
N GLY A 394 4.20 7.26 11.28
CA GLY A 394 4.42 6.64 12.60
C GLY A 394 4.77 5.17 12.49
N LEU A 395 5.18 4.58 13.59
CA LEU A 395 5.50 3.16 13.70
C LEU A 395 4.36 2.40 14.35
N ALA A 396 3.68 1.55 13.61
CA ALA A 396 2.68 0.62 14.15
C ALA A 396 3.28 -0.79 14.22
N LYS A 397 3.37 -1.36 15.42
CA LYS A 397 4.05 -2.66 15.66
C LYS A 397 5.45 -2.74 15.03
N GLY A 398 6.19 -1.63 15.01
CA GLY A 398 7.54 -1.56 14.44
C GLY A 398 7.61 -1.45 12.92
N PHE A 399 6.48 -1.18 12.24
CA PHE A 399 6.43 -0.89 10.81
C PHE A 399 6.18 0.57 10.55
N ASP A 400 6.90 1.14 9.59
CA ASP A 400 6.68 2.52 9.14
C ASP A 400 5.33 2.61 8.43
N CYS A 401 4.44 3.42 9.00
CA CYS A 401 3.09 3.61 8.49
C CYS A 401 2.84 5.07 8.15
N VAL A 402 2.09 5.29 7.10
CA VAL A 402 1.58 6.60 6.69
C VAL A 402 0.06 6.56 6.79
N PHE A 403 -0.50 7.44 7.60
CA PHE A 403 -1.92 7.54 7.85
C PHE A 403 -2.50 8.81 7.22
N SER A 404 -3.67 8.69 6.63
CA SER A 404 -4.51 9.80 6.22
C SER A 404 -5.97 9.46 6.47
N GLY A 405 -6.79 10.46 6.77
CA GLY A 405 -8.19 10.17 7.03
C GLY A 405 -8.93 11.28 7.74
N SER A 406 -10.18 11.00 8.07
CA SER A 406 -11.04 11.94 8.77
C SER A 406 -12.07 11.23 9.66
N ILE A 407 -12.43 11.89 10.74
CA ILE A 407 -13.62 11.58 11.54
C ILE A 407 -14.57 12.75 11.36
N LYS A 408 -15.75 12.51 10.83
CA LYS A 408 -16.79 13.51 10.60
C LYS A 408 -17.94 13.31 11.58
N ASP A 409 -18.55 14.42 11.97
CA ASP A 409 -19.71 14.45 12.88
C ASP A 409 -19.37 13.85 14.26
N TYR A 410 -18.89 14.70 15.17
CA TYR A 410 -18.50 14.28 16.53
C TYR A 410 -19.64 13.64 17.36
N ASN A 411 -20.91 13.89 17.00
CA ASN A 411 -22.06 13.26 17.64
C ASN A 411 -22.36 11.87 17.09
N ASN A 412 -22.09 11.67 15.80
CA ASN A 412 -22.21 10.41 15.06
C ASN A 412 -20.93 10.12 14.28
N PRO A 413 -19.84 9.78 14.96
CA PRO A 413 -18.53 9.77 14.33
C PRO A 413 -18.42 8.73 13.22
N ASN A 414 -18.19 9.22 12.01
CA ASN A 414 -17.91 8.44 10.82
C ASN A 414 -16.42 8.53 10.49
N LEU A 415 -15.75 7.41 10.59
CA LEU A 415 -14.34 7.26 10.28
C LEU A 415 -14.11 6.99 8.79
N THR A 416 -13.20 7.71 8.20
CA THR A 416 -12.54 7.33 6.94
C THR A 416 -11.04 7.36 7.21
N LEU A 417 -10.38 6.23 7.12
CA LEU A 417 -8.95 6.11 7.42
C LEU A 417 -8.26 5.31 6.32
N THR A 418 -7.16 5.82 5.84
CA THR A 418 -6.20 5.09 4.99
C THR A 418 -4.87 5.01 5.72
N ALA A 419 -4.38 3.80 5.92
CA ALA A 419 -3.04 3.54 6.45
C ALA A 419 -2.21 2.83 5.39
N LYS A 420 -1.02 3.32 5.12
CA LYS A 420 -0.08 2.74 4.15
C LYS A 420 1.21 2.36 4.85
N THR A 421 1.76 1.21 4.48
CA THR A 421 3.05 0.74 5.01
C THR A 421 3.75 -0.13 3.98
N ASP A 422 5.06 -0.10 4.01
CA ASP A 422 5.90 -1.08 3.32
C ASP A 422 6.22 -2.19 4.34
N LEU A 423 5.53 -3.32 4.19
CA LEU A 423 5.64 -4.45 5.10
C LEU A 423 6.70 -5.43 4.61
N ASP A 424 7.70 -5.70 5.43
CA ASP A 424 8.55 -6.88 5.25
C ASP A 424 7.72 -8.13 5.58
N LEU A 425 7.46 -8.95 4.56
CA LEU A 425 6.61 -10.13 4.69
C LEU A 425 7.22 -11.21 5.60
N ALA A 426 8.54 -11.20 5.83
CA ALA A 426 9.16 -12.08 6.82
C ALA A 426 8.60 -11.84 8.24
N ARG A 427 8.16 -10.62 8.51
CA ARG A 427 7.56 -10.19 9.77
C ARG A 427 6.03 -10.21 9.79
N LEU A 428 5.39 -10.70 8.72
CA LEU A 428 3.93 -10.75 8.61
C LEU A 428 3.26 -11.38 9.83
N GLY A 429 3.88 -12.43 10.39
CA GLY A 429 3.39 -13.11 11.59
C GLY A 429 3.24 -12.23 12.83
N GLU A 430 3.92 -11.07 12.90
CA GLU A 430 3.80 -10.13 14.01
C GLU A 430 2.46 -9.35 13.99
N LEU A 431 1.87 -9.23 12.81
CA LEU A 431 0.61 -8.50 12.59
C LEU A 431 -0.63 -9.38 12.73
N LEU A 432 -0.48 -10.68 12.54
CA LEU A 432 -1.61 -11.60 12.43
C LEU A 432 -2.11 -12.07 13.81
N PRO A 433 -3.42 -12.33 13.96
CA PRO A 433 -3.99 -13.03 15.10
C PRO A 433 -3.36 -14.42 15.27
N LEU A 434 -3.30 -14.92 16.51
CA LEU A 434 -2.64 -16.18 16.86
C LEU A 434 -3.16 -17.37 16.03
N GLU A 435 -4.47 -17.45 15.83
CA GLU A 435 -5.12 -18.50 15.02
C GLU A 435 -4.64 -18.49 13.56
N THR A 436 -4.52 -17.29 12.96
CA THR A 436 -4.04 -17.14 11.57
C THR A 436 -2.55 -17.44 11.47
N LYS A 437 -1.78 -17.03 12.47
CA LYS A 437 -0.35 -17.32 12.55
C LYS A 437 -0.07 -18.82 12.59
N GLU A 438 -0.84 -19.60 13.36
CA GLU A 438 -0.71 -21.06 13.39
C GLU A 438 -1.02 -21.71 12.04
N LYS A 439 -2.03 -21.22 11.32
CA LYS A 439 -2.37 -21.71 9.97
C LYS A 439 -1.27 -21.42 8.91
N LEU A 440 -0.49 -20.38 9.12
CA LEU A 440 0.61 -19.99 8.23
C LEU A 440 1.98 -20.52 8.67
N LYS A 441 2.07 -21.32 9.71
CA LYS A 441 3.33 -21.82 10.27
C LYS A 441 4.18 -22.63 9.29
N GLY A 442 3.53 -23.29 8.31
CA GLY A 442 4.18 -24.03 7.22
C GLY A 442 4.56 -23.20 6.00
N TYR A 443 4.60 -21.87 6.12
CA TYR A 443 4.92 -20.98 5.00
C TYR A 443 5.98 -19.98 5.42
N ALA A 444 7.11 -19.96 4.72
CA ALA A 444 8.11 -18.92 4.88
C ALA A 444 7.87 -17.83 3.82
N PHE A 445 7.75 -16.60 4.29
CA PHE A 445 7.54 -15.42 3.44
C PHE A 445 8.77 -14.52 3.48
N SER A 446 9.05 -13.83 2.36
CA SER A 446 10.03 -12.75 2.32
C SER A 446 9.66 -11.75 1.22
N GLY A 447 10.29 -10.56 1.23
CA GLY A 447 10.03 -9.48 0.29
C GLY A 447 9.19 -8.37 0.88
N ILE A 448 8.84 -7.39 0.08
CA ILE A 448 8.13 -6.19 0.52
C ILE A 448 6.72 -6.17 -0.05
N GLY A 449 5.73 -6.05 0.84
CA GLY A 449 4.35 -5.75 0.46
C GLY A 449 4.02 -4.29 0.78
N LYS A 450 3.74 -3.47 -0.24
CA LYS A 450 3.18 -2.14 -0.03
C LYS A 450 1.71 -2.27 0.30
N MET A 451 1.37 -2.08 1.56
CA MET A 451 0.01 -2.28 2.04
C MET A 451 -0.73 -0.95 2.22
N ALA A 452 -1.98 -0.94 1.86
CA ALA A 452 -2.92 0.12 2.16
C ALA A 452 -4.17 -0.48 2.83
N LEU A 453 -4.39 -0.11 4.08
CA LEU A 453 -5.61 -0.39 4.81
C LEU A 453 -6.56 0.81 4.67
N ASN A 454 -7.75 0.59 4.16
CA ASN A 454 -8.82 1.58 4.15
C ASN A 454 -9.92 1.12 5.10
N VAL A 455 -10.30 1.99 6.03
CA VAL A 455 -11.38 1.78 6.98
C VAL A 455 -12.42 2.85 6.76
N ASN A 456 -13.68 2.48 6.63
CA ASN A 456 -14.77 3.43 6.45
C ASN A 456 -16.03 2.94 7.17
N GLY A 457 -16.72 3.85 7.87
CA GLY A 457 -17.96 3.54 8.55
C GLY A 457 -18.11 4.26 9.87
N SER A 458 -19.18 3.95 10.60
CA SER A 458 -19.48 4.54 11.89
C SER A 458 -18.69 3.86 13.02
N LEU A 459 -18.23 4.68 13.96
CA LEU A 459 -17.59 4.20 15.20
C LEU A 459 -18.61 3.76 16.27
N LYS A 460 -19.90 3.94 16.06
CA LYS A 460 -20.94 3.47 16.99
C LYS A 460 -21.27 2.00 16.74
N GLU A 461 -21.35 1.20 17.80
CA GLU A 461 -21.53 -0.26 17.72
C GLU A 461 -22.83 -0.70 17.00
N GLN A 462 -23.89 0.09 17.05
CA GLN A 462 -25.21 -0.23 16.45
C GLN A 462 -25.56 0.66 15.25
N ALA A 463 -24.57 1.11 14.50
CA ALA A 463 -24.81 2.00 13.37
C ALA A 463 -25.43 1.28 12.17
N LYS A 464 -26.27 2.02 11.40
CA LYS A 464 -26.82 1.53 10.12
C LYS A 464 -25.73 1.17 9.10
N VAL A 465 -24.55 1.81 9.17
CA VAL A 465 -23.38 1.54 8.35
C VAL A 465 -22.25 1.11 9.29
N PRO A 466 -22.04 -0.19 9.48
CA PRO A 466 -20.96 -0.70 10.32
C PRO A 466 -19.60 -0.36 9.74
N LEU A 467 -18.58 -0.42 10.57
CA LEU A 467 -17.20 -0.20 10.18
C LEU A 467 -16.78 -1.28 9.19
N ALA A 468 -16.42 -0.87 7.98
CA ALA A 468 -15.91 -1.75 6.92
C ALA A 468 -14.43 -1.46 6.67
N TYR A 469 -13.67 -2.49 6.43
CA TYR A 469 -12.27 -2.35 6.09
C TYR A 469 -11.93 -3.04 4.77
N THR A 470 -10.98 -2.48 4.07
CA THR A 470 -10.37 -3.08 2.90
C THR A 470 -8.86 -2.97 3.01
N ILE A 471 -8.17 -4.03 2.67
CA ILE A 471 -6.71 -4.05 2.61
C ILE A 471 -6.34 -4.24 1.14
N ALA A 472 -5.50 -3.36 0.63
CA ALA A 472 -4.86 -3.52 -0.67
C ALA A 472 -3.35 -3.65 -0.45
N SER A 473 -2.72 -4.55 -1.18
CA SER A 473 -1.27 -4.72 -1.12
C SER A 473 -0.70 -4.89 -2.51
N GLU A 474 0.37 -4.17 -2.80
CA GLU A 474 1.25 -4.37 -3.94
C GLU A 474 2.46 -5.18 -3.45
N LEU A 475 2.63 -6.37 -4.00
CA LEU A 475 3.77 -7.24 -3.71
C LEU A 475 4.94 -6.87 -4.61
N LEU A 476 6.14 -6.71 -4.04
CA LEU A 476 7.36 -6.34 -4.76
C LEU A 476 8.47 -7.32 -4.42
N ASP A 477 8.86 -8.09 -5.40
CA ASP A 477 9.92 -9.10 -5.32
C ASP A 477 9.81 -10.01 -4.09
N CYS A 478 8.58 -10.44 -3.82
CA CYS A 478 8.29 -11.31 -2.68
C CYS A 478 8.65 -12.76 -2.99
N SER A 479 8.80 -13.54 -1.94
CA SER A 479 8.92 -14.99 -2.09
C SER A 479 8.08 -15.71 -1.05
N ILE A 480 7.60 -16.89 -1.42
CA ILE A 480 6.88 -17.81 -0.54
C ILE A 480 7.45 -19.22 -0.70
N LYS A 481 7.75 -19.85 0.41
CA LYS A 481 8.14 -21.26 0.44
C LYS A 481 7.20 -22.03 1.36
N PRO A 482 6.21 -22.72 0.81
CA PRO A 482 5.43 -23.71 1.57
C PRO A 482 6.28 -24.94 1.92
N ASP A 483 6.04 -25.55 3.06
CA ASP A 483 6.77 -26.74 3.51
C ASP A 483 6.62 -27.95 2.57
N PHE A 484 5.51 -28.00 1.81
CA PHE A 484 5.25 -29.08 0.84
C PHE A 484 5.93 -28.87 -0.52
N LEU A 485 6.60 -27.73 -0.73
CA LEU A 485 7.37 -27.47 -1.94
C LEU A 485 8.88 -27.49 -1.61
N ASP A 486 9.64 -28.20 -2.44
CA ASP A 486 11.10 -28.28 -2.27
C ASP A 486 11.77 -26.93 -2.56
N LYS A 487 11.20 -26.14 -3.48
CA LYS A 487 11.73 -24.85 -3.92
C LYS A 487 10.75 -23.73 -3.58
N PRO A 488 11.27 -22.52 -3.28
CA PRO A 488 10.41 -21.36 -3.10
C PRO A 488 9.86 -20.83 -4.44
N ILE A 489 8.69 -20.21 -4.39
CA ILE A 489 8.20 -19.35 -5.45
C ILE A 489 8.85 -17.98 -5.21
N LYS A 490 9.58 -17.46 -6.20
CA LYS A 490 10.39 -16.24 -6.09
C LYS A 490 9.84 -15.11 -6.94
N SER A 491 10.34 -13.90 -6.68
CA SER A 491 10.03 -12.67 -7.43
C SER A 491 8.53 -12.49 -7.66
N ILE A 492 7.76 -12.69 -6.58
CA ILE A 492 6.33 -12.53 -6.61
C ILE A 492 6.03 -11.04 -6.64
N ASN A 493 5.35 -10.61 -7.70
CA ASN A 493 4.90 -9.24 -7.90
C ASN A 493 3.42 -9.25 -8.26
N GLY A 494 2.68 -8.21 -7.84
CA GLY A 494 1.28 -8.07 -8.17
C GLY A 494 0.47 -7.43 -7.07
N ASN A 495 -0.85 -7.45 -7.23
CA ASN A 495 -1.76 -6.77 -6.32
C ASN A 495 -2.71 -7.76 -5.66
N LEU A 496 -2.93 -7.60 -4.38
CA LEU A 496 -3.96 -8.30 -3.65
C LEU A 496 -4.86 -7.30 -2.90
N ALA A 497 -6.12 -7.66 -2.76
CA ALA A 497 -7.08 -6.87 -1.99
C ALA A 497 -7.94 -7.79 -1.12
N ILE A 498 -8.12 -7.39 0.14
CA ILE A 498 -9.00 -8.07 1.09
C ILE A 498 -10.15 -7.15 1.42
N LYS A 499 -11.37 -7.64 1.31
CA LYS A 499 -12.58 -6.93 1.70
C LYS A 499 -13.50 -7.88 2.47
N GLY A 500 -13.61 -7.67 3.77
CA GLY A 500 -14.31 -8.62 4.64
C GLY A 500 -13.70 -10.03 4.53
N GLU A 501 -14.49 -11.02 4.17
CA GLU A 501 -14.05 -12.41 3.94
C GLU A 501 -13.69 -12.72 2.47
N SER A 502 -13.38 -11.71 1.67
CA SER A 502 -13.00 -11.88 0.26
C SER A 502 -11.57 -11.39 0.04
N LEU A 503 -10.75 -12.20 -0.62
CA LEU A 503 -9.42 -11.88 -1.11
C LEU A 503 -9.43 -11.91 -2.64
N THR A 504 -9.07 -10.81 -3.26
CA THR A 504 -8.90 -10.67 -4.71
C THR A 504 -7.40 -10.61 -5.04
N LEU A 505 -6.96 -11.44 -5.95
CA LEU A 505 -5.61 -11.51 -6.50
C LEU A 505 -5.61 -10.94 -7.92
N ARG A 506 -4.78 -9.95 -8.18
CA ARG A 506 -4.68 -9.32 -9.51
C ARG A 506 -3.24 -9.30 -10.01
N ASN A 507 -3.03 -9.96 -11.15
CA ASN A 507 -1.74 -9.98 -11.85
C ASN A 507 -0.57 -10.41 -10.94
N ILE A 508 -0.82 -11.38 -10.05
CA ILE A 508 0.25 -11.93 -9.22
C ILE A 508 1.17 -12.74 -10.11
N SER A 509 2.35 -12.23 -10.35
CA SER A 509 3.40 -12.92 -11.11
C SER A 509 4.47 -13.45 -10.17
N GLY A 510 5.02 -14.61 -10.47
CA GLY A 510 6.11 -15.20 -9.69
C GLY A 510 6.86 -16.25 -10.51
N PHE A 511 8.02 -16.65 -10.03
CA PHE A 511 8.85 -17.67 -10.66
C PHE A 511 8.89 -18.92 -9.79
N PHE A 512 8.58 -20.05 -10.40
CA PHE A 512 8.78 -21.36 -9.82
C PHE A 512 9.57 -22.22 -10.80
N ASP A 513 10.69 -22.76 -10.36
CA ASP A 513 11.62 -23.56 -11.19
C ASP A 513 11.97 -22.85 -12.51
N ASP A 514 12.38 -21.57 -12.39
CA ASP A 514 12.74 -20.64 -13.47
C ASP A 514 11.65 -20.31 -14.50
N LYS A 515 10.43 -20.81 -14.30
CA LYS A 515 9.27 -20.45 -15.12
C LYS A 515 8.45 -19.38 -14.45
N LYS A 516 8.01 -18.42 -15.27
CA LYS A 516 7.13 -17.34 -14.82
C LYS A 516 5.66 -17.80 -14.83
N TYR A 517 4.98 -17.54 -13.73
CA TYR A 517 3.54 -17.76 -13.58
C TYR A 517 2.83 -16.46 -13.28
N LEU A 518 1.61 -16.35 -13.77
CA LEU A 518 0.70 -15.25 -13.50
C LEU A 518 -0.58 -15.83 -12.89
N LEU A 519 -0.92 -15.38 -11.69
CA LEU A 519 -2.10 -15.79 -10.93
C LEU A 519 -3.04 -14.61 -10.74
N SER A 520 -4.33 -14.83 -10.97
CA SER A 520 -5.38 -13.86 -10.67
C SER A 520 -6.64 -14.61 -10.25
N GLY A 521 -7.50 -13.98 -9.46
CA GLY A 521 -8.79 -14.52 -9.05
C GLY A 521 -9.25 -14.06 -7.69
N ASP A 522 -10.30 -14.71 -7.22
CA ASP A 522 -10.98 -14.37 -5.98
C ASP A 522 -11.07 -15.59 -5.06
N VAL A 523 -10.90 -15.33 -3.76
CA VAL A 523 -11.10 -16.30 -2.68
C VAL A 523 -12.12 -15.71 -1.72
N THR A 524 -13.18 -16.44 -1.41
CA THR A 524 -14.25 -16.00 -0.51
C THR A 524 -14.46 -16.99 0.62
N GLY A 525 -14.73 -16.50 1.84
CA GLY A 525 -14.95 -17.33 3.03
C GLY A 525 -13.66 -17.96 3.56
N PHE A 526 -12.95 -17.30 4.46
CA PHE A 526 -11.64 -17.79 4.95
C PHE A 526 -11.69 -19.06 5.81
N ARG A 527 -12.86 -19.44 6.33
CA ARG A 527 -13.04 -20.72 7.06
C ARG A 527 -13.21 -21.90 6.12
N THR A 528 -14.00 -21.74 5.08
CA THR A 528 -14.24 -22.72 4.02
C THR A 528 -14.07 -22.03 2.67
N PRO A 529 -12.81 -21.82 2.24
CA PRO A 529 -12.53 -21.02 1.06
C PRO A 529 -13.18 -21.55 -0.20
N ALA A 530 -13.90 -20.65 -0.87
CA ALA A 530 -14.33 -20.83 -2.25
C ALA A 530 -13.45 -19.96 -3.14
N CYS A 531 -12.80 -20.58 -4.12
CA CYS A 531 -11.79 -19.97 -4.96
C CYS A 531 -12.24 -19.99 -6.42
N ASP A 532 -12.09 -18.84 -7.10
CA ASP A 532 -12.15 -18.71 -8.56
C ASP A 532 -10.80 -18.14 -9.02
N LEU A 533 -9.93 -19.01 -9.51
CA LEU A 533 -8.54 -18.66 -9.79
C LEU A 533 -8.21 -18.91 -11.26
N SER A 534 -7.37 -18.03 -11.80
CA SER A 534 -6.75 -18.16 -13.11
C SER A 534 -5.24 -18.14 -12.95
N LEU A 535 -4.58 -19.19 -13.41
CA LEU A 535 -3.11 -19.31 -13.41
C LEU A 535 -2.63 -19.43 -14.86
N SER A 536 -1.59 -18.68 -15.20
CA SER A 536 -1.00 -18.77 -16.53
C SER A 536 0.52 -18.67 -16.48
N SER A 537 1.15 -19.34 -17.44
CA SER A 537 2.57 -19.23 -17.78
C SER A 537 2.71 -19.28 -19.30
N ASP A 538 3.94 -19.30 -19.81
CA ASP A 538 4.18 -19.46 -21.24
C ASP A 538 3.51 -20.73 -21.78
N ASP A 539 3.58 -21.81 -21.00
CA ASP A 539 3.06 -23.13 -21.38
C ASP A 539 1.68 -23.45 -20.78
N LEU A 540 1.22 -22.70 -19.76
CA LEU A 540 0.04 -23.04 -18.96
C LEU A 540 -0.97 -21.90 -18.91
N LYS A 541 -2.23 -22.21 -19.18
CA LYS A 541 -3.38 -21.36 -18.82
C LYS A 541 -4.37 -22.21 -18.07
N LEU A 542 -4.68 -21.86 -16.84
CA LEU A 542 -5.58 -22.60 -15.97
C LEU A 542 -6.62 -21.66 -15.38
N LYS A 543 -7.87 -22.08 -15.43
CA LYS A 543 -8.97 -21.46 -14.69
C LYS A 543 -9.64 -22.52 -13.81
N THR A 544 -9.70 -22.26 -12.52
CA THR A 544 -10.26 -23.22 -11.57
C THR A 544 -11.25 -22.55 -10.63
N VAL A 545 -12.35 -23.23 -10.39
CA VAL A 545 -13.33 -22.87 -9.38
C VAL A 545 -13.48 -24.04 -8.44
N PHE A 546 -13.08 -23.85 -7.20
CA PHE A 546 -13.13 -24.91 -6.19
C PHE A 546 -13.56 -24.38 -4.83
N LYS A 547 -14.02 -25.29 -3.99
CA LYS A 547 -14.33 -25.05 -2.59
C LYS A 547 -13.51 -26.00 -1.72
N SER A 548 -12.83 -25.42 -0.73
CA SER A 548 -12.11 -26.19 0.26
C SER A 548 -13.05 -26.57 1.41
N LEU A 549 -13.02 -27.85 1.78
CA LEU A 549 -13.66 -28.40 2.96
C LEU A 549 -12.56 -28.93 3.87
N GLU A 550 -12.88 -29.32 5.09
CA GLU A 550 -11.88 -29.69 6.11
C GLU A 550 -10.82 -30.70 5.62
N ASN A 551 -11.22 -31.70 4.82
CA ASN A 551 -10.31 -32.73 4.32
C ASN A 551 -10.50 -33.01 2.82
N SER A 552 -11.07 -32.07 2.08
CA SER A 552 -11.27 -32.23 0.64
C SER A 552 -11.35 -30.90 -0.12
N LEU A 553 -11.03 -30.96 -1.39
CA LEU A 553 -11.28 -29.92 -2.36
C LEU A 553 -12.33 -30.43 -3.36
N VAL A 554 -13.36 -29.65 -3.55
CA VAL A 554 -14.37 -29.95 -4.58
C VAL A 554 -14.25 -28.86 -5.65
N PHE A 555 -13.81 -29.24 -6.83
CA PHE A 555 -13.70 -28.34 -7.97
C PHE A 555 -14.85 -28.56 -8.94
N SER A 556 -15.64 -27.52 -9.08
CA SER A 556 -16.72 -27.48 -10.08
C SER A 556 -16.20 -27.19 -11.48
N LYS A 557 -15.03 -26.54 -11.53
CA LYS A 557 -14.36 -26.14 -12.76
C LYS A 557 -12.86 -26.20 -12.57
N PHE A 558 -12.18 -26.91 -13.44
CA PHE A 558 -10.72 -26.97 -13.54
C PHE A 558 -10.37 -27.05 -15.02
N ASP A 559 -10.42 -25.91 -15.67
CA ASP A 559 -10.25 -25.75 -17.10
C ASP A 559 -8.87 -25.18 -17.39
N GLY A 560 -8.18 -25.77 -18.32
CA GLY A 560 -6.87 -25.29 -18.63
C GLY A 560 -6.37 -25.64 -20.00
N LYS A 561 -5.30 -24.94 -20.34
CA LYS A 561 -4.46 -25.25 -21.48
C LYS A 561 -3.02 -25.34 -20.97
N TYR A 562 -2.40 -26.49 -21.17
CA TYR A 562 -0.98 -26.72 -20.93
C TYR A 562 -0.30 -27.05 -22.25
N ARG A 563 0.57 -26.13 -22.72
CA ARG A 563 1.10 -26.20 -24.08
C ARG A 563 -0.01 -26.26 -25.10
N GLU A 564 -0.15 -27.39 -25.77
CA GLU A 564 -1.23 -27.64 -26.72
C GLU A 564 -2.41 -28.37 -26.08
N SER A 565 -2.22 -28.90 -24.86
CA SER A 565 -3.25 -29.66 -24.15
C SER A 565 -4.31 -28.74 -23.55
N VAL A 566 -5.55 -28.98 -23.87
CA VAL A 566 -6.71 -28.28 -23.30
C VAL A 566 -7.52 -29.31 -22.50
N PHE A 567 -7.80 -28.98 -21.25
CA PHE A 567 -8.58 -29.84 -20.38
C PHE A 567 -9.66 -29.06 -19.63
N ASN A 568 -10.77 -29.76 -19.41
CA ASN A 568 -11.88 -29.26 -18.59
C ASN A 568 -12.23 -30.36 -17.60
N LEU A 569 -12.00 -30.13 -16.33
CA LEU A 569 -12.15 -31.12 -15.29
C LEU A 569 -13.12 -30.63 -14.23
N SER A 570 -13.81 -31.56 -13.58
CA SER A 570 -14.58 -31.35 -12.36
C SER A 570 -14.51 -32.59 -11.50
N GLY A 571 -14.71 -32.42 -10.18
CA GLY A 571 -14.62 -33.53 -9.27
C GLY A 571 -14.16 -33.16 -7.87
N SER A 572 -13.58 -34.12 -7.20
CA SER A 572 -13.07 -33.91 -5.84
C SER A 572 -11.69 -34.54 -5.66
N PHE A 573 -10.98 -33.92 -4.73
CA PHE A 573 -9.70 -34.37 -4.21
C PHE A 573 -9.86 -34.46 -2.70
N SER A 574 -9.69 -35.61 -2.12
CA SER A 574 -9.88 -35.87 -0.70
C SER A 574 -8.68 -36.61 -0.11
N GLU A 575 -8.60 -36.66 1.22
CA GLU A 575 -7.53 -37.34 1.94
C GLU A 575 -6.12 -36.79 1.59
N PHE A 576 -5.84 -35.53 1.93
CA PHE A 576 -4.60 -34.82 1.51
C PHE A 576 -3.27 -35.56 1.75
N LYS A 577 -3.21 -36.52 2.70
CA LYS A 577 -2.02 -37.32 2.98
C LYS A 577 -1.86 -38.51 2.03
N ASP A 578 -2.99 -39.11 1.62
CA ASP A 578 -3.08 -40.20 0.64
C ASP A 578 -4.24 -39.89 -0.33
N PRO A 579 -4.00 -39.02 -1.31
CA PRO A 579 -5.06 -38.40 -2.09
C PRO A 579 -5.93 -39.37 -2.85
N ALA A 580 -7.23 -39.30 -2.60
CA ALA A 580 -8.25 -39.96 -3.40
C ALA A 580 -8.88 -38.94 -4.38
N LEU A 581 -8.90 -39.28 -5.64
CA LEU A 581 -9.44 -38.51 -6.73
C LEU A 581 -10.76 -39.11 -7.23
N ASP A 582 -11.77 -38.27 -7.45
CA ASP A 582 -12.96 -38.60 -8.20
C ASP A 582 -13.18 -37.48 -9.22
N ILE A 583 -12.67 -37.67 -10.43
CA ILE A 583 -12.54 -36.63 -11.46
C ILE A 583 -13.26 -37.07 -12.71
N ARG A 584 -13.98 -36.17 -13.34
CA ARG A 584 -14.54 -36.31 -14.67
C ARG A 584 -14.20 -35.10 -15.52
N GLY A 585 -14.03 -35.33 -16.79
CA GLY A 585 -13.74 -34.19 -17.67
C GLY A 585 -13.38 -34.58 -19.07
N THR A 586 -12.86 -33.56 -19.76
CA THR A 586 -12.37 -33.70 -21.13
C THR A 586 -10.93 -33.23 -21.20
N LEU A 587 -10.17 -33.88 -22.06
CA LEU A 587 -8.81 -33.49 -22.37
C LEU A 587 -8.63 -33.51 -23.90
N ASN A 588 -8.15 -32.40 -24.42
CA ASN A 588 -7.71 -32.29 -25.82
C ASN A 588 -6.21 -31.99 -25.80
N THR A 589 -5.44 -32.85 -26.40
CA THR A 589 -3.97 -32.76 -26.33
C THR A 589 -3.33 -33.37 -27.59
N LYS A 590 -2.03 -33.25 -27.69
CA LYS A 590 -1.24 -34.08 -28.60
C LYS A 590 -0.66 -35.28 -27.86
N LEU A 591 -0.51 -36.37 -28.58
CA LEU A 591 0.03 -37.59 -27.99
C LEU A 591 1.46 -37.42 -27.43
N SER A 592 2.25 -36.58 -28.08
CA SER A 592 3.59 -36.21 -27.62
C SER A 592 3.60 -35.63 -26.20
N GLU A 593 2.58 -34.84 -25.85
CA GLU A 593 2.46 -34.27 -24.51
C GLU A 593 1.98 -35.33 -23.50
N LEU A 594 1.03 -36.16 -23.91
CA LEU A 594 0.47 -37.18 -23.04
C LEU A 594 1.52 -38.26 -22.69
N ALA A 595 2.33 -38.65 -23.67
CA ALA A 595 3.36 -39.66 -23.53
C ALA A 595 4.39 -39.34 -22.40
N ALA A 596 4.61 -38.06 -22.09
CA ALA A 596 5.50 -37.65 -20.99
C ALA A 596 5.04 -38.12 -19.61
N TYR A 597 3.75 -38.32 -19.42
CA TYR A 597 3.14 -38.66 -18.13
C TYR A 597 2.80 -40.13 -18.00
N ILE A 598 2.98 -40.90 -19.09
CA ILE A 598 2.72 -42.34 -19.08
C ILE A 598 3.95 -43.06 -18.53
N PRO A 599 3.76 -44.03 -17.59
CA PRO A 599 4.85 -44.85 -17.08
C PRO A 599 5.63 -45.52 -18.22
N LYS A 600 6.96 -45.66 -18.04
CA LYS A 600 7.84 -46.19 -19.10
C LYS A 600 7.38 -47.55 -19.65
N GLU A 601 6.87 -48.42 -18.78
CA GLU A 601 6.39 -49.76 -19.13
C GLU A 601 5.15 -49.70 -20.06
N SER A 602 4.28 -48.73 -19.87
CA SER A 602 3.07 -48.54 -20.68
C SER A 602 3.33 -47.68 -21.92
N ARG A 603 4.44 -46.98 -21.98
CA ARG A 603 4.79 -46.01 -23.04
C ARG A 603 5.09 -46.73 -24.39
N ILE A 604 5.53 -47.95 -24.34
CA ILE A 604 5.85 -48.76 -25.55
C ILE A 604 4.77 -48.74 -26.60
N LEU A 605 3.51 -48.76 -26.19
CA LEU A 605 2.36 -48.73 -27.12
C LEU A 605 2.13 -47.31 -27.66
N PHE A 606 2.30 -46.32 -26.82
CA PHE A 606 2.05 -44.91 -27.20
C PHE A 606 3.15 -44.35 -28.11
N ASP A 607 4.40 -44.80 -27.93
CA ASP A 607 5.50 -44.39 -28.76
C ASP A 607 5.41 -44.86 -30.22
N LYS A 608 4.43 -45.74 -30.51
CA LYS A 608 4.16 -46.24 -31.86
C LYS A 608 3.25 -45.34 -32.70
N PHE A 609 2.48 -44.47 -32.05
CA PHE A 609 1.61 -43.48 -32.72
C PHE A 609 2.42 -42.26 -33.14
N ASP A 610 1.89 -41.50 -34.11
CA ASP A 610 2.47 -40.19 -34.44
C ASP A 610 2.43 -39.28 -33.25
N PRO A 611 3.56 -38.73 -32.77
CA PRO A 611 3.60 -37.80 -31.64
C PRO A 611 2.68 -36.58 -31.83
N ARG A 612 2.38 -36.20 -33.07
CA ARG A 612 1.51 -35.08 -33.43
C ARG A 612 0.04 -35.38 -33.34
N THR A 613 -0.31 -36.64 -33.13
CA THR A 613 -1.72 -37.07 -33.03
C THR A 613 -2.47 -36.25 -32.02
N ALA A 614 -3.53 -35.58 -32.46
CA ALA A 614 -4.45 -34.89 -31.59
C ALA A 614 -5.30 -35.91 -30.84
N VAL A 615 -5.31 -35.83 -29.52
CA VAL A 615 -6.06 -36.69 -28.62
C VAL A 615 -7.14 -35.86 -27.94
N SER A 616 -8.36 -36.31 -28.08
CA SER A 616 -9.54 -35.77 -27.41
C SER A 616 -10.21 -36.84 -26.61
N THR A 617 -10.36 -36.64 -25.32
CA THR A 617 -11.01 -37.59 -24.44
C THR A 617 -12.03 -36.96 -23.52
N ALA A 618 -13.11 -37.69 -23.29
CA ALA A 618 -14.04 -37.50 -22.21
C ALA A 618 -13.94 -38.72 -21.28
N PHE A 619 -13.63 -38.46 -20.00
CA PHE A 619 -13.33 -39.56 -19.11
C PHE A 619 -13.83 -39.30 -17.68
N LYS A 620 -13.94 -40.40 -16.93
CA LYS A 620 -14.08 -40.40 -15.47
C LYS A 620 -12.93 -41.18 -14.89
N PHE A 621 -12.33 -40.64 -13.84
CA PHE A 621 -11.26 -41.27 -13.12
C PHE A 621 -11.61 -41.31 -11.63
N LYS A 622 -11.45 -42.47 -11.02
CA LYS A 622 -11.61 -42.64 -9.58
C LYS A 622 -10.51 -43.54 -9.06
N GLY A 623 -9.89 -43.12 -7.94
CA GLY A 623 -8.86 -43.94 -7.28
C GLY A 623 -7.94 -43.13 -6.39
N LYS A 624 -7.07 -43.79 -5.62
CA LYS A 624 -6.06 -43.23 -4.80
C LYS A 624 -4.78 -43.06 -5.60
N VAL A 625 -4.11 -41.86 -5.46
CA VAL A 625 -2.93 -41.53 -6.27
C VAL A 625 -1.79 -42.52 -6.08
N LYS A 626 -1.59 -43.02 -4.85
CA LYS A 626 -0.51 -43.96 -4.54
C LYS A 626 -0.83 -45.42 -4.80
N GLU A 627 -2.10 -45.76 -4.96
CA GLU A 627 -2.59 -47.17 -5.11
C GLU A 627 -3.20 -47.36 -6.49
N GLN A 628 -2.42 -47.69 -7.51
CA GLN A 628 -2.87 -47.91 -8.89
C GLN A 628 -3.90 -49.06 -9.04
N SER A 629 -3.91 -49.98 -8.12
CA SER A 629 -4.93 -51.05 -8.07
C SER A 629 -6.33 -50.53 -7.80
N THR A 630 -6.48 -49.33 -7.23
CA THR A 630 -7.78 -48.69 -6.99
C THR A 630 -8.27 -47.88 -8.19
N TRP A 631 -7.46 -47.73 -9.24
CA TRP A 631 -7.76 -46.85 -10.35
C TRP A 631 -8.84 -47.44 -11.27
N GLN A 632 -9.84 -46.63 -11.45
CA GLN A 632 -10.95 -46.90 -12.37
C GLN A 632 -11.03 -45.77 -13.38
N VAL A 633 -10.81 -46.09 -14.64
CA VAL A 633 -10.90 -45.13 -15.74
C VAL A 633 -12.06 -45.54 -16.63
N THR A 634 -13.02 -44.68 -16.79
CA THR A 634 -14.08 -44.83 -17.79
C THR A 634 -13.81 -43.84 -18.91
N LEU A 635 -13.64 -44.31 -20.09
CA LEU A 635 -13.55 -43.56 -21.33
C LEU A 635 -14.94 -43.43 -21.93
N ASP A 636 -15.62 -42.31 -21.64
CA ASP A 636 -16.92 -42.03 -22.31
C ASP A 636 -16.66 -41.77 -23.82
N ARG A 637 -15.50 -41.21 -24.13
CA ARG A 637 -14.98 -41.05 -25.48
C ARG A 637 -13.48 -40.76 -25.41
N LEU A 638 -12.69 -41.50 -26.16
CA LEU A 638 -11.31 -41.19 -26.47
C LEU A 638 -11.17 -41.14 -27.99
N SER A 639 -10.86 -39.97 -28.52
CA SER A 639 -10.60 -39.76 -29.94
C SER A 639 -9.14 -39.33 -30.11
N ALA A 640 -8.42 -40.00 -30.94
CA ALA A 640 -7.07 -39.64 -31.34
C ALA A 640 -7.07 -39.40 -32.87
N LYS A 641 -6.55 -38.25 -33.29
CA LYS A 641 -6.55 -37.82 -34.68
C LYS A 641 -5.24 -37.18 -35.07
N SER A 642 -4.63 -37.70 -36.10
CA SER A 642 -3.51 -37.12 -36.83
C SER A 642 -3.90 -36.91 -38.29
N ASP A 643 -2.98 -36.53 -39.14
CA ASP A 643 -3.20 -36.41 -40.58
C ASP A 643 -3.56 -37.77 -41.21
N THR A 644 -3.05 -38.82 -40.62
CA THR A 644 -3.14 -40.18 -41.14
C THR A 644 -3.92 -41.13 -40.23
N GLU A 645 -4.23 -40.74 -39.02
CA GLU A 645 -4.85 -41.61 -38.02
C GLU A 645 -6.06 -40.93 -37.37
N GLU A 646 -7.09 -41.68 -37.22
CA GLU A 646 -8.28 -41.31 -36.46
C GLU A 646 -8.75 -42.51 -35.65
N MET A 647 -8.72 -42.38 -34.32
CA MET A 647 -9.11 -43.42 -33.38
C MET A 647 -10.23 -42.92 -32.48
N LEU A 648 -11.19 -43.78 -32.26
CA LEU A 648 -12.23 -43.55 -31.25
C LEU A 648 -12.30 -44.79 -30.35
N VAL A 649 -12.21 -44.56 -29.04
CA VAL A 649 -12.32 -45.64 -28.05
C VAL A 649 -13.31 -45.23 -26.95
N LEU A 650 -14.09 -46.17 -26.52
CA LEU A 650 -15.01 -46.10 -25.40
C LEU A 650 -14.83 -47.33 -24.55
N GLY A 651 -15.08 -47.27 -23.25
CA GLY A 651 -15.04 -48.41 -22.36
C GLY A 651 -14.45 -48.11 -21.00
N THR A 652 -14.00 -49.16 -20.32
CA THR A 652 -13.50 -49.09 -18.96
C THR A 652 -12.15 -49.79 -18.81
N ILE A 653 -11.30 -49.22 -17.97
CA ILE A 653 -10.02 -49.79 -17.55
C ILE A 653 -10.01 -49.74 -16.03
N ASN A 654 -9.93 -50.88 -15.38
CA ASN A 654 -9.88 -51.01 -13.92
C ASN A 654 -8.56 -51.65 -13.52
N ASP A 655 -8.04 -51.24 -12.35
CA ASP A 655 -6.78 -51.75 -11.77
C ASP A 655 -5.60 -51.60 -12.71
N LEU A 656 -4.98 -50.38 -12.73
CA LEU A 656 -3.85 -50.12 -13.66
C LEU A 656 -2.58 -50.93 -13.31
N LYS A 657 -2.51 -51.61 -12.17
CA LYS A 657 -1.43 -52.52 -11.82
C LYS A 657 -1.56 -53.84 -12.53
N ASP A 658 -2.81 -54.33 -12.71
CA ASP A 658 -3.18 -55.51 -13.51
C ASP A 658 -4.48 -55.22 -14.29
N PRO A 659 -4.39 -54.43 -15.39
CA PRO A 659 -5.56 -53.88 -16.04
C PRO A 659 -6.57 -54.89 -16.58
N THR A 660 -7.80 -54.76 -16.12
CA THR A 660 -8.96 -55.35 -16.77
C THR A 660 -9.55 -54.31 -17.71
N ILE A 661 -9.53 -54.62 -19.01
CA ILE A 661 -9.88 -53.72 -20.10
C ILE A 661 -11.16 -54.24 -20.75
N ASP A 662 -12.12 -53.33 -20.94
CA ASP A 662 -13.31 -53.56 -21.73
C ASP A 662 -13.54 -52.33 -22.59
N ILE A 663 -13.09 -52.39 -23.82
CA ILE A 663 -13.12 -51.27 -24.76
C ILE A 663 -13.71 -51.68 -26.11
N ARG A 664 -14.31 -50.71 -26.75
CA ARG A 664 -14.75 -50.77 -28.13
C ARG A 664 -14.46 -49.48 -28.85
N GLY A 665 -14.24 -49.55 -30.13
CA GLY A 665 -13.88 -48.33 -30.82
C GLY A 665 -13.79 -48.49 -32.32
N SER A 666 -13.26 -47.46 -32.93
CA SER A 666 -12.87 -47.43 -34.34
C SER A 666 -11.48 -46.81 -34.48
N LEU A 667 -10.75 -47.27 -35.46
CA LEU A 667 -9.44 -46.73 -35.80
C LEU A 667 -9.39 -46.50 -37.29
N LYS A 668 -9.05 -45.29 -37.72
CA LYS A 668 -8.72 -44.95 -39.08
C LYS A 668 -7.25 -44.55 -39.10
N THR A 669 -6.42 -45.29 -39.85
CA THR A 669 -4.98 -45.13 -39.85
C THR A 669 -4.35 -45.61 -41.14
N GLY A 670 -3.13 -45.27 -41.41
CA GLY A 670 -2.35 -45.85 -42.49
C GLY A 670 -1.66 -47.16 -42.08
N ILE A 671 -1.28 -47.97 -43.03
CA ILE A 671 -0.57 -49.23 -42.76
C ILE A 671 0.80 -48.97 -42.06
N ASN A 672 1.46 -47.88 -42.39
CA ASN A 672 2.75 -47.53 -41.78
C ASN A 672 2.60 -47.25 -40.29
N GLU A 673 1.47 -46.69 -39.90
CA GLU A 673 1.12 -46.45 -38.51
C GLU A 673 0.74 -47.75 -37.80
N LEU A 674 -0.06 -48.61 -38.46
CA LEU A 674 -0.41 -49.93 -37.94
C LEU A 674 0.82 -50.83 -37.72
N LYS A 675 1.84 -50.77 -38.60
CA LYS A 675 3.07 -51.54 -38.49
C LYS A 675 3.79 -51.28 -37.16
N LYS A 676 3.64 -50.04 -36.57
CA LYS A 676 4.22 -49.69 -35.29
C LYS A 676 3.66 -50.50 -34.12
N PHE A 677 2.45 -51.05 -34.27
CA PHE A 677 1.79 -51.86 -33.25
C PHE A 677 2.03 -53.35 -33.38
N LEU A 678 2.54 -53.78 -34.52
CA LEU A 678 2.87 -55.17 -34.76
C LEU A 678 4.18 -55.55 -34.05
N SER A 679 4.37 -56.85 -33.87
CA SER A 679 5.68 -57.35 -33.44
C SER A 679 6.73 -57.02 -34.50
N LYS A 680 8.00 -56.97 -34.10
CA LYS A 680 9.09 -56.69 -35.03
C LYS A 680 9.14 -57.67 -36.17
N GLU A 681 8.81 -58.89 -35.88
CA GLU A 681 8.75 -59.94 -36.87
C GLU A 681 7.59 -59.69 -37.84
N GLN A 682 6.45 -59.28 -37.30
CA GLN A 682 5.27 -58.97 -38.07
C GLN A 682 5.42 -57.73 -38.94
N ALA A 683 6.03 -56.67 -38.38
CA ALA A 683 6.32 -55.46 -39.11
C ALA A 683 7.37 -55.67 -40.17
N ALA A 684 8.44 -56.44 -39.86
CA ALA A 684 9.47 -56.84 -40.85
C ALA A 684 8.88 -57.68 -42.02
N LEU A 685 7.93 -58.48 -41.70
CA LEU A 685 7.21 -59.25 -42.75
C LEU A 685 6.43 -58.30 -43.67
N LEU A 686 5.73 -57.36 -43.13
CA LEU A 686 5.00 -56.33 -43.88
C LEU A 686 5.97 -55.44 -44.69
N ASP A 687 7.07 -55.06 -44.11
CA ASP A 687 8.07 -54.21 -44.76
C ASP A 687 8.83 -54.95 -45.85
N LYS A 688 9.27 -56.16 -45.57
CA LYS A 688 9.87 -57.07 -46.59
C LYS A 688 8.96 -57.25 -47.79
N ASN A 689 7.67 -57.22 -47.54
CA ASN A 689 6.68 -57.34 -48.58
C ASN A 689 6.14 -56.00 -49.09
N GLY A 690 6.71 -54.86 -48.59
CA GLY A 690 6.33 -53.52 -49.03
C GLY A 690 4.83 -53.24 -48.85
N VAL A 691 4.24 -53.70 -47.72
CA VAL A 691 2.84 -53.49 -47.44
C VAL A 691 2.58 -52.02 -47.01
N GLY A 692 1.65 -51.33 -47.73
CA GLY A 692 1.25 -49.95 -47.48
C GLY A 692 -0.29 -49.80 -47.64
N ALA A 693 -0.85 -48.87 -46.87
CA ALA A 693 -2.22 -48.37 -47.05
C ALA A 693 -2.28 -46.93 -46.58
N GLU A 694 -2.92 -46.07 -47.36
CA GLU A 694 -3.06 -44.68 -46.97
C GLU A 694 -4.04 -44.52 -45.80
N SER A 695 -5.11 -45.30 -45.83
CA SER A 695 -6.15 -45.25 -44.82
C SER A 695 -6.74 -46.62 -44.58
N ILE A 696 -6.75 -47.03 -43.33
CA ILE A 696 -7.47 -48.21 -42.86
C ILE A 696 -8.47 -47.74 -41.82
N SER A 697 -9.74 -48.02 -42.07
CA SER A 697 -10.81 -47.73 -41.08
C SER A 697 -11.20 -49.03 -40.42
N SER A 698 -11.10 -49.14 -39.12
CA SER A 698 -11.45 -50.33 -38.39
C SER A 698 -12.44 -50.04 -37.25
N LYS A 699 -13.28 -51.04 -36.97
CA LYS A 699 -14.09 -51.12 -35.76
C LYS A 699 -13.61 -52.32 -34.98
N PHE A 700 -13.43 -52.10 -33.68
CA PHE A 700 -12.92 -53.13 -32.79
C PHE A 700 -13.67 -53.16 -31.45
N ALA A 701 -13.70 -54.31 -30.86
CA ALA A 701 -14.05 -54.52 -29.45
C ALA A 701 -12.96 -55.39 -28.82
N PHE A 702 -12.60 -55.08 -27.59
CA PHE A 702 -11.62 -55.84 -26.82
C PHE A 702 -12.07 -55.98 -25.39
N GLN A 703 -12.03 -57.19 -24.85
CA GLN A 703 -12.32 -57.51 -23.45
C GLN A 703 -11.26 -58.50 -22.94
N GLY A 704 -10.68 -58.24 -21.76
CA GLY A 704 -9.75 -59.17 -21.16
C GLY A 704 -8.83 -58.54 -20.13
N ARG A 705 -8.02 -59.34 -19.42
CA ARG A 705 -6.95 -58.91 -18.54
C ARG A 705 -5.66 -58.76 -19.33
N GLN A 706 -4.93 -57.68 -19.11
CA GLN A 706 -3.71 -57.39 -19.88
C GLN A 706 -2.68 -58.53 -19.83
N LYS A 707 -2.48 -59.14 -18.67
CA LYS A 707 -1.45 -60.18 -18.47
C LYS A 707 -1.97 -61.63 -18.78
N ASP A 708 -3.24 -61.80 -19.03
CA ASP A 708 -3.84 -63.11 -19.28
C ASP A 708 -4.43 -63.15 -20.70
N MET A 709 -3.60 -63.53 -21.66
CA MET A 709 -4.04 -63.68 -23.07
C MET A 709 -5.16 -64.70 -23.27
N GLY A 710 -5.32 -65.67 -22.37
CA GLY A 710 -6.42 -66.65 -22.41
C GLY A 710 -7.78 -66.00 -22.16
N SER A 711 -7.80 -64.85 -21.44
CA SER A 711 -9.03 -64.08 -21.18
C SER A 711 -9.44 -63.18 -22.33
N TRP A 712 -8.59 -63.02 -23.37
CA TRP A 712 -8.80 -62.03 -24.39
C TRP A 712 -9.88 -62.46 -25.38
N LYS A 713 -10.79 -61.51 -25.65
CA LYS A 713 -11.79 -61.64 -26.75
C LYS A 713 -11.71 -60.32 -27.51
N ALA A 714 -11.54 -60.44 -28.82
CA ALA A 714 -11.55 -59.27 -29.67
C ALA A 714 -12.30 -59.55 -30.98
N ASP A 715 -13.03 -58.58 -31.43
CA ASP A 715 -13.66 -58.53 -32.74
C ASP A 715 -13.06 -57.37 -33.53
N LEU A 716 -12.78 -57.54 -34.80
CA LEU A 716 -12.19 -56.51 -35.65
C LEU A 716 -12.91 -56.53 -37.01
N VAL A 717 -13.37 -55.41 -37.46
CA VAL A 717 -13.76 -55.13 -38.84
C VAL A 717 -12.92 -53.97 -39.34
N ALA A 718 -12.26 -54.16 -40.48
CA ALA A 718 -11.38 -53.14 -41.04
C ALA A 718 -11.61 -52.92 -42.52
N ASP A 719 -11.67 -51.70 -42.94
CA ASP A 719 -11.81 -51.22 -44.30
C ASP A 719 -10.66 -50.33 -44.70
N SER A 720 -10.11 -50.50 -45.89
CA SER A 720 -9.13 -49.61 -46.47
C SER A 720 -9.50 -49.29 -47.92
N PRO A 721 -9.59 -48.00 -48.27
CA PRO A 721 -9.82 -47.58 -49.63
C PRO A 721 -8.73 -48.11 -50.59
N VAL A 722 -7.49 -48.11 -50.10
CA VAL A 722 -6.33 -48.55 -50.87
C VAL A 722 -5.32 -49.22 -49.93
N LEU A 723 -4.91 -50.43 -50.24
CA LEU A 723 -3.82 -51.21 -49.65
C LEU A 723 -2.71 -51.36 -50.66
N ILE A 724 -1.50 -51.14 -50.29
CA ILE A 724 -0.32 -51.37 -51.17
C ILE A 724 0.50 -52.53 -50.59
N VAL A 725 0.84 -53.45 -51.42
CA VAL A 725 1.72 -54.61 -51.09
C VAL A 725 2.78 -54.75 -52.17
N LYS A 726 4.05 -54.64 -51.85
CA LYS A 726 5.15 -54.67 -52.84
C LYS A 726 4.93 -53.68 -53.99
N LYS A 727 4.46 -52.53 -53.73
CA LYS A 727 4.06 -51.44 -54.65
C LYS A 727 2.71 -51.68 -55.33
N LEU A 728 2.08 -52.83 -55.13
CA LEU A 728 0.78 -53.14 -55.72
C LEU A 728 -0.34 -52.43 -54.91
N LYS A 729 -1.28 -51.80 -55.61
CA LYS A 729 -2.45 -51.09 -55.05
C LYS A 729 -3.68 -51.97 -55.00
N PHE A 730 -4.29 -52.04 -53.84
CA PHE A 730 -5.54 -52.76 -53.60
C PHE A 730 -6.59 -51.75 -53.12
N ASN A 731 -7.61 -51.49 -53.90
CA ASN A 731 -8.70 -50.58 -53.55
C ASN A 731 -9.80 -51.34 -52.82
N SER A 732 -10.64 -50.57 -52.08
CA SER A 732 -11.85 -51.09 -51.41
C SER A 732 -11.61 -52.32 -50.52
N CYS A 733 -10.52 -52.34 -49.76
CA CYS A 733 -10.16 -53.47 -48.89
C CYS A 733 -11.11 -53.56 -47.69
N HIS A 734 -11.66 -54.75 -47.43
CA HIS A 734 -12.49 -55.09 -46.28
C HIS A 734 -12.00 -56.32 -45.56
N LEU A 735 -11.93 -56.28 -44.22
CA LEU A 735 -11.46 -57.39 -43.37
C LEU A 735 -12.40 -57.57 -42.18
N GLU A 736 -12.80 -58.81 -41.91
CA GLU A 736 -13.48 -59.25 -40.71
C GLU A 736 -12.62 -60.24 -39.95
N GLY A 737 -12.28 -60.00 -38.68
CA GLY A 737 -11.47 -60.89 -37.87
C GLY A 737 -11.92 -60.99 -36.43
N LYS A 738 -11.59 -62.12 -35.82
CA LYS A 738 -11.90 -62.40 -34.40
C LYS A 738 -10.65 -62.95 -33.72
N PHE A 739 -10.46 -62.58 -32.48
CA PHE A 739 -9.53 -63.22 -31.57
C PHE A 739 -10.27 -63.83 -30.39
N LYS A 740 -10.10 -65.09 -30.18
CA LYS A 740 -10.67 -65.84 -29.09
C LYS A 740 -9.88 -67.13 -28.87
N ASP A 741 -9.68 -67.56 -27.63
CA ASP A 741 -8.99 -68.78 -27.24
C ASP A 741 -7.60 -68.90 -27.89
N ARG A 742 -6.91 -67.76 -28.03
CA ARG A 742 -5.60 -67.64 -28.68
C ARG A 742 -5.54 -67.95 -30.19
N TYR A 743 -6.69 -67.89 -30.87
CA TYR A 743 -6.77 -67.97 -32.33
C TYR A 743 -7.14 -66.56 -32.88
N ILE A 744 -6.46 -66.20 -33.98
CA ILE A 744 -6.91 -65.08 -34.81
C ILE A 744 -7.57 -65.71 -36.03
N THR A 745 -8.85 -65.45 -36.25
CA THR A 745 -9.61 -65.89 -37.40
C THR A 745 -9.99 -64.68 -38.25
N VAL A 746 -9.49 -64.57 -39.45
CA VAL A 746 -9.94 -63.62 -40.48
C VAL A 746 -11.02 -64.35 -41.29
N SER A 747 -12.28 -64.03 -40.99
CA SER A 747 -13.43 -64.69 -41.69
C SER A 747 -13.63 -64.15 -43.11
N ARG A 748 -13.24 -62.93 -43.36
CA ARG A 748 -13.42 -62.25 -44.63
C ARG A 748 -12.32 -61.14 -44.80
N LEU A 749 -11.67 -61.22 -45.96
CA LEU A 749 -10.80 -60.18 -46.52
C LEU A 749 -11.17 -59.95 -47.97
N THR A 750 -11.63 -58.75 -48.34
CA THR A 750 -11.89 -58.39 -49.72
C THR A 750 -11.22 -57.10 -50.12
N ALA A 751 -10.84 -56.94 -51.39
CA ALA A 751 -10.22 -55.75 -51.97
C ALA A 751 -10.47 -55.67 -53.50
N GLU A 752 -10.26 -54.42 -53.97
CA GLU A 752 -10.40 -54.11 -55.43
C GLU A 752 -9.06 -53.53 -55.95
N PRO A 753 -8.05 -54.36 -56.16
CA PRO A 753 -6.83 -53.93 -56.76
C PRO A 753 -7.01 -53.63 -58.27
N TYR A 754 -6.51 -52.47 -58.71
CA TYR A 754 -6.38 -52.06 -60.10
C TYR A 754 -7.65 -52.40 -60.93
N ASP A 755 -8.83 -51.89 -60.48
CA ASP A 755 -10.14 -52.15 -61.00
C ASP A 755 -10.63 -53.70 -60.93
N GLY A 756 -9.91 -54.49 -60.16
CA GLY A 756 -10.22 -55.86 -59.82
C GLY A 756 -10.79 -56.06 -58.44
N THR A 757 -10.92 -57.33 -58.04
CA THR A 757 -11.38 -57.70 -56.70
C THR A 757 -10.41 -58.69 -56.06
N LEU A 758 -10.26 -58.61 -54.75
CA LEU A 758 -9.55 -59.61 -53.93
C LEU A 758 -10.50 -60.11 -52.84
N ALA A 759 -10.45 -61.38 -52.52
CA ALA A 759 -11.08 -61.96 -51.34
C ALA A 759 -10.13 -62.91 -50.62
N ALA A 760 -10.10 -62.91 -49.30
CA ALA A 760 -9.24 -63.77 -48.47
C ALA A 760 -9.95 -64.16 -47.17
N ASN A 761 -9.50 -65.24 -46.58
CA ASN A 761 -9.75 -65.62 -45.20
C ASN A 761 -8.44 -66.14 -44.57
N ALA A 762 -8.31 -66.12 -43.28
CA ALA A 762 -7.09 -66.52 -42.57
C ALA A 762 -7.38 -66.99 -41.13
N VAL A 763 -6.56 -67.93 -40.66
CA VAL A 763 -6.54 -68.38 -39.26
C VAL A 763 -5.09 -68.42 -38.77
N PHE A 764 -4.85 -67.83 -37.59
CA PHE A 764 -3.56 -67.81 -36.92
C PHE A 764 -3.68 -68.52 -35.58
N ASP A 765 -2.85 -69.53 -35.34
CA ASP A 765 -2.78 -70.25 -34.08
C ASP A 765 -1.67 -69.75 -33.20
N LEU A 766 -2.02 -69.04 -32.10
CA LEU A 766 -1.13 -68.53 -31.13
C LEU A 766 -0.89 -69.43 -29.90
N ASN A 767 -1.46 -70.64 -29.94
CA ASN A 767 -1.24 -71.63 -28.88
C ASN A 767 0.10 -72.36 -29.07
N LYS A 768 0.74 -72.22 -30.22
CA LYS A 768 2.05 -72.79 -30.57
C LYS A 768 3.18 -71.77 -30.25
N ALA A 769 4.35 -72.28 -29.94
CA ALA A 769 5.54 -71.42 -29.66
C ALA A 769 5.86 -70.52 -30.87
N ASP A 770 5.67 -71.03 -32.10
CA ASP A 770 5.74 -70.28 -33.36
C ASP A 770 4.32 -70.09 -33.86
N THR A 771 3.87 -68.89 -34.08
CA THR A 771 2.58 -68.56 -34.61
C THR A 771 2.47 -69.04 -36.03
N GLN A 772 1.63 -70.00 -36.21
CA GLN A 772 1.27 -70.53 -37.53
C GLN A 772 0.05 -69.79 -38.05
N TYR A 773 0.07 -69.36 -39.30
CA TYR A 773 -1.07 -68.78 -39.95
C TYR A 773 -1.43 -69.55 -41.28
N VAL A 774 -2.69 -69.51 -41.62
CA VAL A 774 -3.24 -69.95 -42.89
C VAL A 774 -4.10 -68.83 -43.44
N VAL A 775 -3.80 -68.41 -44.67
CA VAL A 775 -4.52 -67.38 -45.39
C VAL A 775 -4.94 -67.87 -46.73
N GLN A 776 -6.20 -67.74 -47.08
CA GLN A 776 -6.70 -67.89 -48.41
C GLN A 776 -7.00 -66.52 -49.03
N ILE A 777 -6.43 -66.24 -50.17
CA ILE A 777 -6.58 -64.95 -50.87
C ILE A 777 -6.95 -65.20 -52.35
N GLY A 778 -7.89 -64.51 -52.88
CA GLY A 778 -8.21 -64.39 -54.25
C GLY A 778 -8.30 -63.00 -54.79
N VAL A 779 -7.71 -62.73 -55.92
CA VAL A 779 -7.79 -61.44 -56.60
C VAL A 779 -8.47 -61.60 -57.96
N ARG A 780 -9.28 -60.65 -58.34
CA ARG A 780 -9.95 -60.63 -59.57
C ARG A 780 -9.91 -59.31 -60.28
N ASN A 781 -9.75 -59.31 -61.57
CA ASN A 781 -9.87 -58.18 -62.46
C ASN A 781 -8.92 -57.02 -62.19
N ILE A 782 -7.67 -57.34 -61.97
CA ILE A 782 -6.57 -56.37 -61.76
C ILE A 782 -6.15 -55.77 -63.09
N ASP A 783 -6.20 -54.45 -63.22
CA ASP A 783 -5.69 -53.70 -64.36
C ASP A 783 -4.18 -53.69 -64.36
N ILE A 784 -3.54 -54.37 -65.22
CA ILE A 784 -2.07 -54.47 -65.31
C ILE A 784 -1.45 -53.20 -65.77
N ALA A 785 -2.09 -52.41 -66.63
CA ALA A 785 -1.52 -51.11 -67.05
C ALA A 785 -1.40 -50.19 -65.90
N ARG A 786 -2.29 -50.23 -64.95
CA ARG A 786 -2.25 -49.50 -63.70
C ARG A 786 -1.34 -50.26 -62.70
N TRP A 787 -1.36 -51.56 -62.63
CA TRP A 787 -0.55 -52.38 -61.79
C TRP A 787 0.94 -52.19 -62.07
N LYS A 788 1.38 -52.06 -63.33
CA LYS A 788 2.76 -51.84 -63.71
C LYS A 788 3.30 -50.53 -63.21
N ASP A 789 2.44 -49.55 -63.15
CA ASP A 789 2.84 -48.21 -62.57
C ASP A 789 3.36 -48.33 -61.12
N ASP A 790 2.90 -49.39 -60.48
CA ASP A 790 3.29 -49.69 -59.08
C ASP A 790 4.35 -50.79 -58.98
N THR A 791 4.95 -51.24 -60.07
CA THR A 791 6.02 -52.26 -60.15
C THR A 791 7.27 -51.76 -60.84
N ASP A 792 8.36 -52.55 -60.78
CA ASP A 792 9.62 -52.25 -61.49
C ASP A 792 9.44 -52.36 -63.04
N MET A 793 8.22 -52.67 -63.48
CA MET A 793 7.86 -52.74 -64.89
C MET A 793 7.16 -51.48 -65.44
N LYS A 794 7.14 -50.42 -64.72
CA LYS A 794 6.51 -49.12 -64.99
C LYS A 794 6.86 -48.56 -66.40
N ASP A 795 8.14 -48.64 -66.77
CA ASP A 795 8.65 -48.14 -68.04
C ASP A 795 8.36 -49.07 -69.21
N LYS A 796 7.83 -50.22 -68.92
CA LYS A 796 7.40 -51.19 -69.94
C LYS A 796 5.92 -50.93 -70.17
N LYS A 797 5.53 -50.65 -71.35
CA LYS A 797 4.14 -50.38 -71.72
C LYS A 797 3.28 -51.59 -71.42
N LEU A 798 2.96 -51.91 -70.18
CA LEU A 798 2.08 -53.00 -69.77
C LEU A 798 0.67 -52.43 -69.49
N SER A 799 -0.31 -53.22 -69.86
CA SER A 799 -1.70 -52.96 -69.59
C SER A 799 -2.45 -54.22 -69.35
N GLY A 800 -3.55 -54.21 -68.72
CA GLY A 800 -4.39 -55.38 -68.42
C GLY A 800 -5.01 -55.32 -67.04
N ARG A 801 -5.76 -56.37 -66.71
CA ARG A 801 -6.40 -56.53 -65.42
C ARG A 801 -5.91 -57.81 -64.75
N PHE A 802 -5.53 -57.70 -63.46
CA PHE A 802 -4.96 -58.82 -62.71
C PHE A 802 -6.01 -59.42 -61.75
N SER A 803 -6.07 -60.78 -61.71
CA SER A 803 -6.84 -61.47 -60.70
C SER A 803 -5.99 -62.61 -60.13
N ALA A 804 -6.01 -62.82 -58.85
CA ALA A 804 -5.27 -63.90 -58.20
C ALA A 804 -6.02 -64.35 -56.92
N ASN A 805 -5.76 -65.55 -56.57
CA ASN A 805 -6.19 -66.17 -55.31
C ASN A 805 -4.90 -66.69 -54.66
N ALA A 806 -4.74 -66.58 -53.37
CA ALA A 806 -3.59 -67.12 -52.67
C ALA A 806 -4.02 -67.64 -51.28
N ASP A 807 -3.34 -68.66 -50.89
CA ASP A 807 -3.38 -69.22 -49.54
C ASP A 807 -2.02 -68.91 -48.90
N LEU A 808 -2.06 -68.29 -47.78
CA LEU A 808 -0.89 -67.81 -47.14
C LEU A 808 -0.75 -68.40 -45.71
N GLY A 809 0.44 -68.85 -45.39
CA GLY A 809 0.75 -69.39 -44.08
C GLY A 809 2.18 -69.12 -43.72
N GLY A 810 2.47 -68.96 -42.45
CA GLY A 810 3.83 -68.60 -42.00
C GLY A 810 4.01 -68.50 -40.50
N PHE A 811 5.24 -68.18 -40.14
CA PHE A 811 5.68 -67.92 -38.76
C PHE A 811 6.06 -66.45 -38.57
N MET A 812 5.73 -65.90 -37.42
CA MET A 812 5.77 -64.42 -37.23
C MET A 812 6.91 -63.96 -36.27
N ASN A 813 8.04 -64.58 -36.15
CA ASN A 813 8.95 -64.40 -34.98
C ASN A 813 10.24 -63.67 -35.20
N ASP A 814 10.50 -62.89 -36.24
CA ASP A 814 11.76 -62.15 -36.32
C ASP A 814 11.57 -60.65 -36.57
N ILE A 815 11.77 -59.93 -35.50
CA ILE A 815 11.54 -58.49 -35.37
C ILE A 815 12.84 -57.65 -35.55
N ASN A 816 14.01 -58.27 -35.50
CA ASN A 816 15.29 -57.54 -35.61
C ASN A 816 15.53 -57.02 -37.03
N THR A 817 14.71 -57.30 -37.94
CA THR A 817 14.86 -56.98 -39.37
C THR A 817 14.06 -55.73 -39.78
N LEU A 818 13.40 -55.06 -38.87
CA LEU A 818 12.68 -53.84 -39.23
C LEU A 818 13.64 -52.73 -39.62
N LYS A 819 13.86 -52.54 -40.90
CA LYS A 819 14.44 -51.36 -41.51
C LYS A 819 13.40 -50.76 -42.43
N GLY A 820 13.01 -49.53 -42.17
CA GLY A 820 12.04 -48.80 -42.96
C GLY A 820 12.67 -47.57 -43.57
N ASN A 821 12.36 -47.30 -44.77
CA ASN A 821 12.60 -45.98 -45.35
C ASN A 821 11.30 -45.52 -46.03
N GLY A 822 11.05 -44.27 -45.98
CA GLY A 822 9.87 -43.69 -46.63
C GLY A 822 10.21 -42.44 -47.37
N ARG A 823 9.46 -42.16 -48.39
CA ARG A 823 9.46 -40.83 -49.01
C ARG A 823 8.04 -40.33 -48.95
N PHE A 824 7.94 -39.05 -48.71
CA PHE A 824 6.67 -38.36 -48.88
C PHE A 824 6.86 -37.24 -49.89
N GLN A 825 5.89 -36.99 -50.68
CA GLN A 825 5.76 -35.76 -51.45
C GLN A 825 4.32 -35.32 -51.28
N ILE A 826 4.15 -34.14 -50.80
CA ILE A 826 2.86 -33.52 -50.65
C ILE A 826 2.94 -32.24 -51.48
N ALA A 827 2.16 -32.06 -52.47
CA ALA A 827 1.96 -30.84 -53.21
C ALA A 827 0.73 -30.09 -52.65
N ASP A 828 0.76 -28.80 -52.69
CA ASP A 828 -0.33 -27.88 -52.29
C ASP A 828 -0.87 -28.13 -50.88
N GLY A 829 0.00 -28.55 -49.92
CA GLY A 829 -0.33 -28.85 -48.57
C GLY A 829 -0.21 -27.64 -47.64
N LYS A 830 -0.96 -27.68 -46.54
CA LYS A 830 -0.87 -26.69 -45.50
C LYS A 830 -0.34 -27.32 -44.20
N PHE A 831 0.90 -27.02 -43.79
CA PHE A 831 1.59 -27.74 -42.70
C PHE A 831 1.88 -26.90 -41.44
N TRP A 832 1.18 -25.90 -41.14
CA TRP A 832 1.71 -24.82 -40.33
C TRP A 832 1.31 -24.79 -38.87
N GLU A 833 0.54 -25.68 -38.36
CA GLU A 833 0.26 -25.77 -36.94
C GLU A 833 1.17 -26.73 -36.16
N LEU A 834 2.36 -27.02 -36.67
CA LEU A 834 3.31 -27.86 -35.96
C LEU A 834 4.07 -27.07 -34.90
N PRO A 835 4.29 -27.65 -33.70
CA PRO A 835 5.06 -26.97 -32.61
C PRO A 835 6.41 -26.47 -33.06
N VAL A 836 7.04 -27.18 -34.02
CA VAL A 836 8.33 -26.78 -34.60
C VAL A 836 8.30 -25.43 -35.28
N PHE A 837 7.16 -24.96 -35.79
CA PHE A 837 7.07 -23.67 -36.49
C PHE A 837 6.67 -22.53 -35.57
N SER A 838 5.95 -22.78 -34.49
CA SER A 838 5.59 -21.74 -33.54
C SER A 838 6.79 -21.21 -32.72
N GLY A 839 7.76 -22.07 -32.42
CA GLY A 839 9.01 -21.66 -31.79
C GLY A 839 9.93 -20.87 -32.72
N LEU A 840 9.91 -21.15 -34.03
CA LEU A 840 10.62 -20.37 -35.07
C LEU A 840 10.11 -18.92 -35.11
N ALA A 841 8.81 -18.71 -34.97
CA ALA A 841 8.19 -17.39 -34.98
C ALA A 841 8.74 -16.48 -33.86
N ASN A 842 8.88 -17.03 -32.68
CA ASN A 842 9.34 -16.28 -31.49
C ASN A 842 10.82 -15.86 -31.61
N ILE A 843 11.66 -16.70 -32.23
CA ILE A 843 13.12 -16.42 -32.38
C ILE A 843 13.38 -15.40 -33.50
N LEU A 844 12.55 -15.43 -34.55
CA LEU A 844 12.73 -14.57 -35.71
C LEU A 844 12.01 -13.22 -35.60
N TYR A 845 11.27 -12.99 -34.51
CA TYR A 845 10.47 -11.77 -34.34
C TYR A 845 9.56 -11.46 -35.52
N ILE A 846 9.02 -12.49 -36.17
CA ILE A 846 8.13 -12.35 -37.33
C ILE A 846 6.67 -12.51 -36.85
N PRO A 847 5.88 -11.45 -36.70
CA PRO A 847 4.47 -11.58 -36.39
C PRO A 847 3.74 -12.24 -37.58
N GLY A 848 3.11 -13.38 -37.34
CA GLY A 848 2.29 -14.06 -38.35
C GLY A 848 2.92 -15.23 -39.10
N VAL A 849 4.15 -15.66 -38.74
CA VAL A 849 4.74 -16.92 -39.28
C VAL A 849 3.81 -18.09 -39.05
N SER A 850 2.99 -18.02 -38.01
CA SER A 850 1.89 -18.97 -37.80
C SER A 850 0.83 -18.97 -38.92
N LYS A 851 0.85 -18.11 -39.89
CA LYS A 851 -0.08 -18.02 -41.04
C LYS A 851 0.57 -18.37 -42.39
N ILE A 852 1.84 -18.75 -42.43
CA ILE A 852 2.51 -19.13 -43.64
C ILE A 852 2.04 -20.51 -44.07
N ALA A 853 1.32 -20.61 -45.16
CA ALA A 853 0.92 -21.88 -45.75
C ALA A 853 2.01 -22.42 -46.68
N PHE A 854 2.53 -23.59 -46.38
CA PHE A 854 3.43 -24.25 -47.30
C PHE A 854 2.61 -24.94 -48.39
N GLY A 855 2.79 -24.52 -49.61
CA GLY A 855 2.07 -25.11 -50.77
C GLY A 855 2.56 -26.48 -51.14
N GLN A 856 3.84 -26.75 -50.85
CA GLN A 856 4.50 -28.03 -51.15
C GLN A 856 5.36 -28.44 -49.97
N ALA A 857 5.22 -29.71 -49.58
CA ALA A 857 6.14 -30.37 -48.67
C ALA A 857 6.59 -31.69 -49.27
N GLN A 858 7.84 -31.92 -49.23
CA GLN A 858 8.41 -33.19 -49.70
C GLN A 858 9.61 -33.55 -48.85
N GLY A 859 9.84 -34.81 -48.69
CA GLY A 859 11.00 -35.33 -48.00
C GLY A 859 11.02 -36.82 -47.96
N SER A 860 12.22 -37.36 -47.77
CA SER A 860 12.37 -38.77 -47.42
C SER A 860 12.80 -38.88 -45.97
N PHE A 861 12.43 -39.94 -45.33
CA PHE A 861 12.92 -40.28 -44.00
C PHE A 861 13.39 -41.73 -43.95
N THR A 862 14.38 -41.99 -43.15
CA THR A 862 14.84 -43.38 -42.91
C THR A 862 14.53 -43.72 -41.47
N ILE A 863 14.00 -44.90 -41.23
CA ILE A 863 13.79 -45.44 -39.89
C ILE A 863 14.84 -46.51 -39.68
N ALA A 864 15.78 -46.22 -38.78
CA ALA A 864 16.80 -47.18 -38.37
C ALA A 864 17.17 -46.88 -36.90
N ASN A 865 17.47 -47.92 -36.12
CA ASN A 865 17.96 -47.75 -34.75
C ASN A 865 17.10 -46.82 -33.89
N ARG A 866 15.77 -46.88 -34.02
CA ARG A 866 14.81 -46.00 -33.29
C ARG A 866 14.89 -44.51 -33.70
N ASN A 867 15.50 -44.21 -34.84
CA ASN A 867 15.62 -42.87 -35.37
C ASN A 867 14.87 -42.74 -36.70
N ILE A 868 14.20 -41.64 -36.87
CA ILE A 868 13.63 -41.18 -38.15
C ILE A 868 14.63 -40.15 -38.68
N HIS A 869 15.30 -40.47 -39.79
CA HIS A 869 16.31 -39.60 -40.42
C HIS A 869 15.78 -39.11 -41.78
N THR A 870 15.97 -37.90 -42.09
CA THR A 870 15.66 -37.32 -43.39
C THR A 870 16.81 -36.45 -43.89
N GLU A 871 17.11 -36.54 -45.20
CA GLU A 871 18.15 -35.74 -45.86
C GLU A 871 17.58 -34.75 -46.89
N ASP A 872 16.34 -34.87 -47.23
CA ASP A 872 15.74 -34.19 -48.38
C ASP A 872 14.34 -33.58 -48.10
N THR A 873 14.03 -33.33 -46.83
CA THR A 873 12.76 -32.68 -46.50
C THR A 873 12.72 -31.26 -47.02
N GLN A 874 11.80 -30.94 -47.90
CA GLN A 874 11.59 -29.62 -48.44
C GLN A 874 10.15 -29.18 -48.16
N LEU A 875 9.99 -28.00 -47.62
CA LEU A 875 8.69 -27.38 -47.47
C LEU A 875 8.75 -26.01 -48.14
N ASN A 876 7.88 -25.80 -49.12
CA ASN A 876 7.85 -24.61 -49.92
C ASN A 876 6.51 -23.87 -49.75
N SER A 877 6.56 -22.57 -49.53
CA SER A 877 5.43 -21.65 -49.51
C SER A 877 5.73 -20.43 -50.39
N GLU A 878 4.72 -19.60 -50.66
CA GLU A 878 4.93 -18.34 -51.37
C GLU A 878 5.86 -17.36 -50.59
N GLN A 879 5.92 -17.51 -49.30
CA GLN A 879 6.62 -16.53 -48.43
C GLN A 879 7.84 -17.11 -47.71
N MET A 880 7.96 -18.44 -47.62
CA MET A 880 9.08 -19.13 -46.93
C MET A 880 9.34 -20.50 -47.53
N ASN A 881 10.58 -20.80 -47.74
CA ASN A 881 11.06 -22.11 -48.13
C ASN A 881 11.91 -22.72 -47.02
N LEU A 882 11.61 -23.95 -46.60
CA LEU A 882 12.35 -24.68 -45.60
C LEU A 882 12.94 -25.94 -46.21
N ASN A 883 14.23 -26.15 -46.01
CA ASN A 883 14.92 -27.37 -46.31
C ASN A 883 15.44 -27.98 -45.01
N GLY A 884 15.00 -29.18 -44.66
CA GLY A 884 15.37 -29.88 -43.44
C GLY A 884 16.12 -31.18 -43.68
N VAL A 885 17.25 -31.33 -43.03
CA VAL A 885 18.04 -32.55 -42.96
C VAL A 885 18.20 -32.93 -41.50
N GLY A 886 17.91 -34.15 -41.11
CA GLY A 886 18.08 -34.56 -39.72
C GLY A 886 17.37 -35.82 -39.34
N ASN A 887 17.24 -35.98 -38.03
CA ASN A 887 16.60 -37.17 -37.48
C ASN A 887 15.79 -36.80 -36.24
N VAL A 888 14.77 -37.58 -36.04
CA VAL A 888 14.00 -37.61 -34.76
C VAL A 888 14.06 -39.05 -34.25
N ASP A 889 14.41 -39.21 -32.99
CA ASP A 889 14.33 -40.54 -32.39
C ASP A 889 12.89 -40.84 -31.90
N PHE A 890 12.66 -42.11 -31.53
CA PHE A 890 11.33 -42.54 -31.06
C PHE A 890 10.99 -42.01 -29.64
N ASP A 891 11.99 -41.43 -28.93
CA ASP A 891 11.78 -40.77 -27.66
C ASP A 891 11.42 -39.27 -27.82
N GLY A 892 11.39 -38.83 -29.10
CA GLY A 892 11.05 -37.48 -29.50
C GLY A 892 12.21 -36.51 -29.56
N ASN A 893 13.43 -36.95 -29.41
CA ASN A 893 14.61 -36.08 -29.56
C ASN A 893 14.82 -35.73 -31.05
N LEU A 894 14.99 -34.47 -31.30
CA LEU A 894 15.18 -33.87 -32.60
C LEU A 894 16.65 -33.55 -32.84
N ASN A 895 17.13 -33.78 -34.05
CA ASN A 895 18.38 -33.26 -34.53
C ASN A 895 18.24 -32.92 -36.02
N PHE A 896 17.79 -31.69 -36.26
CA PHE A 896 17.58 -31.18 -37.60
C PHE A 896 18.42 -29.95 -37.86
N GLN A 897 18.86 -29.83 -39.09
CA GLN A 897 19.36 -28.61 -39.65
C GLN A 897 18.33 -28.12 -40.68
N VAL A 898 17.81 -26.95 -40.46
CA VAL A 898 16.77 -26.32 -41.28
C VAL A 898 17.32 -25.04 -41.87
N THR A 899 17.36 -24.98 -43.18
CA THR A 899 17.64 -23.73 -43.89
C THR A 899 16.33 -23.10 -44.31
N ALA A 900 16.10 -21.87 -43.88
CA ALA A 900 14.90 -21.11 -44.14
C ALA A 900 15.23 -19.84 -44.95
N ALA A 901 14.50 -19.57 -46.00
CA ALA A 901 14.55 -18.33 -46.78
C ALA A 901 13.20 -17.60 -46.70
N PHE A 902 13.19 -16.29 -46.43
CA PHE A 902 11.98 -15.49 -46.21
C PHE A 902 11.90 -14.26 -47.10
N ASP A 903 10.69 -13.85 -47.49
CA ASP A 903 10.41 -12.59 -48.19
C ASP A 903 10.47 -11.38 -47.22
N LYS A 904 10.92 -10.21 -47.68
CA LYS A 904 11.04 -8.94 -46.96
C LYS A 904 9.77 -8.50 -46.26
N GLY A 905 8.61 -8.84 -46.78
CA GLY A 905 7.31 -8.39 -46.24
C GLY A 905 6.92 -9.02 -44.90
N LEU A 906 7.60 -10.09 -44.52
CA LEU A 906 7.26 -10.89 -43.33
C LEU A 906 7.79 -10.34 -42.01
N LEU A 907 8.84 -9.51 -41.99
CA LEU A 907 9.45 -8.98 -40.78
C LEU A 907 8.94 -7.58 -40.44
N GLN A 908 8.01 -7.48 -39.51
CA GLN A 908 7.65 -6.23 -38.86
C GLN A 908 8.59 -5.98 -37.65
N VAL A 909 9.77 -5.45 -37.92
CA VAL A 909 10.67 -5.01 -36.85
C VAL A 909 10.14 -3.73 -36.24
N PRO A 910 9.93 -3.65 -34.93
CA PRO A 910 9.51 -2.41 -34.29
C PRO A 910 10.46 -1.26 -34.62
N SER A 911 9.91 -0.06 -34.84
CA SER A 911 10.68 1.15 -35.19
C SER A 911 11.75 1.52 -34.16
N SER A 912 11.61 1.05 -32.90
CA SER A 912 12.62 1.18 -31.83
C SER A 912 13.93 0.40 -32.07
N LEU A 913 13.93 -0.56 -33.00
CA LEU A 913 15.11 -1.37 -33.35
C LEU A 913 15.68 -1.01 -34.72
N GLY A 914 15.37 0.19 -35.23
CA GLY A 914 15.74 0.64 -36.58
C GLY A 914 17.19 0.36 -37.03
N PRO A 915 18.23 0.61 -36.20
CA PRO A 915 19.61 0.34 -36.59
C PRO A 915 19.97 -1.15 -36.66
N LEU A 916 19.18 -2.05 -36.09
CA LEU A 916 19.43 -3.50 -36.09
C LEU A 916 18.79 -4.21 -37.27
N ARG A 917 17.88 -3.56 -37.97
CA ARG A 917 17.18 -4.11 -39.15
C ARG A 917 18.17 -4.55 -40.26
N ASP A 918 19.15 -3.71 -40.53
CA ASP A 918 20.14 -3.94 -41.61
C ASP A 918 21.15 -5.05 -41.30
N LEU A 919 21.15 -5.56 -40.09
CA LEU A 919 22.00 -6.71 -39.68
C LEU A 919 21.41 -8.08 -40.07
N PHE A 920 20.14 -8.13 -40.47
CA PHE A 920 19.42 -9.36 -40.80
C PHE A 920 19.13 -9.52 -42.30
N ILE A 921 19.61 -8.61 -43.14
CA ILE A 921 19.27 -8.56 -44.55
C ILE A 921 20.56 -8.80 -45.35
N ASP A 922 20.53 -9.72 -46.31
CA ASP A 922 21.64 -9.92 -47.26
C ASP A 922 21.72 -8.78 -48.28
N LYS A 923 22.75 -8.84 -49.16
CA LYS A 923 22.97 -7.80 -50.18
C LYS A 923 21.86 -7.76 -51.23
N GLU A 924 21.12 -8.84 -51.43
CA GLU A 924 19.96 -8.97 -52.31
C GLU A 924 18.64 -8.62 -51.62
N GLY A 925 18.69 -8.38 -50.32
CA GLY A 925 17.56 -7.95 -49.55
C GLY A 925 16.66 -9.09 -49.02
N ASN A 926 17.11 -10.33 -49.00
CA ASN A 926 16.40 -11.47 -48.40
C ASN A 926 16.90 -11.76 -47.02
N TYR A 927 16.05 -12.30 -46.18
CA TYR A 927 16.44 -12.82 -44.87
C TYR A 927 16.82 -14.29 -44.98
N LEU A 928 18.05 -14.62 -44.64
CA LEU A 928 18.55 -16.01 -44.61
C LEU A 928 18.88 -16.39 -43.16
N GLY A 929 18.40 -17.53 -42.72
CA GLY A 929 18.72 -18.09 -41.43
C GLY A 929 18.94 -19.57 -41.45
N ASP A 930 20.12 -20.01 -41.04
CA ASP A 930 20.39 -21.40 -40.69
C ASP A 930 20.03 -21.63 -39.23
N ILE A 931 19.10 -22.53 -39.01
CA ILE A 931 18.54 -22.80 -37.71
C ILE A 931 18.80 -24.27 -37.38
N LYS A 932 19.52 -24.51 -36.31
CA LYS A 932 19.59 -25.82 -35.72
C LYS A 932 18.39 -26.05 -34.82
N VAL A 933 17.69 -27.13 -35.04
CA VAL A 933 16.56 -27.59 -34.22
C VAL A 933 17.01 -28.87 -33.52
N ASP A 934 17.21 -28.74 -32.19
CA ASP A 934 17.53 -29.87 -31.30
C ASP A 934 16.51 -29.92 -30.15
N GLY A 935 16.67 -30.78 -29.15
CA GLY A 935 15.71 -31.02 -28.07
C GLY A 935 14.73 -32.12 -28.38
N THR A 936 13.50 -32.00 -27.95
CA THR A 936 12.46 -33.02 -28.16
C THR A 936 11.34 -32.48 -29.04
N THR A 937 10.51 -33.36 -29.56
CA THR A 937 9.26 -32.98 -30.25
C THR A 937 8.33 -32.16 -29.40
N LYS A 938 8.45 -32.20 -28.02
CA LYS A 938 7.68 -31.44 -27.04
C LYS A 938 8.30 -30.08 -26.73
N GLU A 939 9.62 -30.04 -26.73
CA GLU A 939 10.43 -28.86 -26.39
C GLU A 939 11.52 -28.65 -27.43
N PRO A 940 11.20 -28.30 -28.68
CA PRO A 940 12.17 -28.03 -29.70
C PRO A 940 13.02 -26.79 -29.27
N LYS A 941 14.32 -26.95 -29.36
CA LYS A 941 15.29 -25.91 -29.10
C LYS A 941 15.88 -25.43 -30.41
N TYR A 942 15.95 -24.13 -30.58
CA TYR A 942 16.43 -23.52 -31.80
C TYR A 942 17.68 -22.71 -31.50
N LYS A 943 18.68 -22.85 -32.36
CA LYS A 943 19.88 -22.02 -32.34
C LYS A 943 20.08 -21.41 -33.71
N ILE A 944 20.17 -20.13 -33.80
CA ILE A 944 20.56 -19.45 -35.02
C ILE A 944 22.08 -19.53 -35.12
N ASN A 945 22.57 -20.25 -36.09
CA ASN A 945 24.02 -20.38 -36.37
C ASN A 945 24.47 -19.24 -37.32
N SER A 946 24.29 -18.02 -36.92
CA SER A 946 24.78 -16.85 -37.61
C SER A 946 25.98 -16.24 -36.84
N PRO A 947 26.97 -15.63 -37.55
CA PRO A 947 28.04 -14.87 -36.88
C PRO A 947 27.56 -13.77 -35.96
N LEU A 948 26.27 -13.45 -36.03
CA LEU A 948 25.57 -12.46 -35.22
C LEU A 948 25.48 -12.74 -33.72
N ASN A 949 25.62 -14.00 -33.29
CA ASN A 949 25.52 -14.32 -31.85
C ASN A 949 26.64 -13.69 -31.01
N ASN A 950 27.83 -13.43 -31.62
CA ASN A 950 28.95 -12.75 -30.96
C ASN A 950 28.85 -11.21 -31.04
N ILE A 951 28.21 -10.67 -32.07
CA ILE A 951 28.02 -9.21 -32.24
C ILE A 951 26.88 -8.68 -31.36
N LEU A 952 25.81 -9.44 -31.21
CA LEU A 952 24.70 -9.09 -30.32
C LEU A 952 25.08 -9.11 -28.83
N LYS A 953 25.88 -10.08 -28.41
CA LYS A 953 26.39 -10.12 -27.03
C LYS A 953 27.30 -8.94 -26.74
N ASN A 954 28.19 -8.57 -27.62
CA ASN A 954 29.15 -7.47 -27.42
C ASN A 954 28.51 -6.09 -27.53
N LYS A 955 27.58 -5.86 -28.47
CA LYS A 955 26.88 -4.55 -28.60
C LYS A 955 25.80 -4.32 -27.53
N LEU A 956 25.10 -5.35 -27.04
CA LEU A 956 24.15 -5.19 -25.95
C LEU A 956 24.84 -4.88 -24.62
N PHE A 957 25.98 -5.50 -24.35
CA PHE A 957 26.80 -5.21 -23.15
C PHE A 957 27.42 -3.81 -23.18
N ASP A 958 27.89 -3.34 -24.34
CA ASP A 958 28.47 -2.00 -24.48
C ASP A 958 27.40 -0.89 -24.37
N ASN A 959 26.20 -1.10 -24.86
CA ASN A 959 25.12 -0.14 -24.73
C ASN A 959 24.52 -0.11 -23.30
N ILE A 960 24.47 -1.22 -22.59
CA ILE A 960 24.09 -1.29 -21.17
C ILE A 960 25.15 -0.62 -20.29
N LYS A 961 26.44 -0.78 -20.60
CA LYS A 961 27.52 -0.08 -19.91
C LYS A 961 27.51 1.43 -20.13
N LYS A 962 27.21 1.92 -21.33
CA LYS A 962 27.06 3.35 -21.62
C LYS A 962 25.81 3.99 -21.01
N GLY A 963 24.72 3.24 -20.84
CA GLY A 963 23.48 3.74 -20.22
C GLY A 963 23.49 3.77 -18.71
N LEU A 964 24.33 2.97 -18.05
CA LEU A 964 24.35 2.86 -16.57
C LEU A 964 25.52 3.59 -15.90
N PHE A 965 26.56 3.97 -16.63
CA PHE A 965 27.77 4.59 -16.05
C PHE A 965 28.24 5.87 -16.76
N GLY A 966 27.41 6.45 -17.65
CA GLY A 966 27.66 7.72 -18.31
C GLY A 966 26.86 8.84 -17.64
N GLY A 967 27.26 9.23 -16.47
CA GLY A 967 26.77 10.40 -15.75
C GLY A 967 27.90 11.41 -15.57
N ASN A 968 27.78 12.48 -16.33
CA ASN A 968 28.33 13.84 -16.15
C ASN A 968 29.67 14.04 -15.44
N SER A 969 30.58 14.52 -16.22
CA SER A 969 31.51 15.60 -15.82
C SER A 969 31.56 16.64 -16.95
N GLU A 970 30.73 17.65 -16.81
CA GLU A 970 30.95 19.09 -16.87
C GLU A 970 29.62 19.82 -16.63
#